data_e09ac58a802f8fa878ba3aab9df92d09
#
_entry.id   e09ac58a802f8fa878ba3aab9df92d09
#
_cell.length_a   1.000
_cell.length_b   1.000
_cell.length_c   1.000
_cell.angle_alpha   90.00
_cell.angle_beta   90.00
_cell.angle_gamma   90.00
#
_symmetry.space_group_name_H-M   'P 1'
#
loop_
_entity.id
_entity.type
_entity.pdbx_description
1 polymer ?
#
loop_
_entity_poly.entity_id
_entity_poly.type
_entity_poly.pdbx_seq_one_letter_code
_entity_poly.pdbx_strand_id
1 'polypeptide(L)'
;MPKYVYPFEEGNKDMRDLLGGKGAGLAEMTRLGLPVPPGFTITTRACNFYSKNERFPPGLEKQMREALAAVEAKAGRKLGDPAHPLLLSVRSGAKFSMPGMMDTILNLGLNEATVQALASLSGDERFARDAYRRLIQMYGRIVMRIEGAKFDRILESWKAKTEGGRDTDLSVEMLKSIVDQYKSLYRAETKSEFPQKPYDQLRQAVVAVFGSWTGKRAVDYRNFHGIPHDLGTAANVQAMVFGNLSADSGTGVAFTRDPATGQKGLYAEYLAQAQGEDVVAGIRTPLRIEALRDAMPEIYAELEGVAAKLEAHYRDMQDLEFTVERGKFWVLQTRTGKRTAQSAVRIAVDMVRDGLISKEEALLRVEPPQVVELLMPRFLPRDKEAAKKAGRLLGKGVNASPGAAAGVAVLDSDLAETLGSRRFRAKEAADLVSSIEETVDASKEELRGATGHAWISRLGPEAFVIKTSEQRWVEFAQFKENLAAGSRERPAELRLKVVLTRSETSPEDVHGMLHAKGILTARGGATAHASVVARGLGLPCVVGCEALKTNYENATFTLGGKAFAQGDLVSIDGATGEVFGGLIASVEPDFEKEEELSTILAWADEIAAPFMVWANADYPRDARNARTYGARGIGLCRTEHMFFETERLPIVHEMILSAVAARGKETEAFARYLAALAKLEAFQKSDFEGIFRAMAGLPVVIRLIDPPLHEFLPKHEDLLVELTQLRLKGGDPKAIA
;
A
#
# COMPACT_ATOMS: atom_id res chain seq x y z
N MET A 1 41.59 -7.68 -14.33
CA MET A 1 40.26 -7.33 -14.91
C MET A 1 39.32 -7.00 -13.76
N PRO A 2 38.37 -6.10 -13.94
CA PRO A 2 37.35 -5.85 -12.90
C PRO A 2 36.57 -7.10 -12.57
N LYS A 3 36.22 -7.26 -11.30
CA LYS A 3 35.36 -8.36 -10.83
C LYS A 3 33.91 -7.97 -11.00
N TYR A 4 33.17 -8.76 -11.79
CA TYR A 4 31.76 -8.56 -12.09
C TYR A 4 30.86 -9.66 -11.50
N VAL A 5 31.43 -10.82 -11.12
CA VAL A 5 30.70 -11.97 -10.60
C VAL A 5 31.21 -12.33 -9.20
N TYR A 6 30.30 -12.49 -8.28
CA TYR A 6 30.55 -12.80 -6.88
C TYR A 6 29.77 -14.07 -6.48
N PRO A 7 30.43 -15.22 -6.21
CA PRO A 7 29.82 -16.30 -5.49
C PRO A 7 29.20 -15.81 -4.17
N PHE A 8 28.12 -16.43 -3.69
CA PHE A 8 27.46 -15.95 -2.47
C PHE A 8 28.39 -15.94 -1.25
N GLU A 9 29.37 -16.79 -1.19
CA GLU A 9 30.37 -16.85 -0.12
C GLU A 9 31.31 -15.64 -0.08
N GLU A 10 31.42 -14.89 -1.16
CA GLU A 10 32.36 -13.78 -1.29
C GLU A 10 31.72 -12.40 -1.09
N GLY A 11 30.41 -12.35 -0.90
CA GLY A 11 29.68 -11.10 -0.64
C GLY A 11 29.30 -10.96 0.85
N ASN A 12 28.70 -9.79 1.18
CA ASN A 12 28.12 -9.51 2.49
C ASN A 12 27.00 -8.47 2.41
N LYS A 13 26.32 -8.22 3.54
CA LYS A 13 25.19 -7.28 3.62
C LYS A 13 25.52 -5.83 3.26
N ASP A 14 26.78 -5.40 3.40
CA ASP A 14 27.22 -4.03 3.17
C ASP A 14 27.47 -3.73 1.67
N MET A 15 27.53 -4.79 0.84
CA MET A 15 27.77 -4.68 -0.59
C MET A 15 26.49 -4.43 -1.43
N ARG A 16 25.46 -3.82 -0.85
CA ARG A 16 24.16 -3.59 -1.52
C ARG A 16 24.28 -2.74 -2.79
N ASP A 17 25.22 -1.81 -2.86
CA ASP A 17 25.43 -1.00 -4.06
C ASP A 17 25.95 -1.82 -5.25
N LEU A 18 26.69 -2.87 -4.96
CA LEU A 18 27.31 -3.74 -5.96
C LEU A 18 26.50 -4.99 -6.28
N LEU A 19 25.95 -5.65 -5.25
CA LEU A 19 25.23 -6.92 -5.37
C LEU A 19 23.71 -6.75 -5.40
N GLY A 20 23.22 -5.54 -5.19
CA GLY A 20 21.82 -5.27 -4.95
C GLY A 20 21.35 -5.82 -3.59
N GLY A 21 20.13 -5.47 -3.16
CA GLY A 21 19.60 -5.93 -1.88
C GLY A 21 19.47 -7.46 -1.80
N LYS A 22 19.00 -8.09 -2.87
CA LYS A 22 18.81 -9.55 -2.93
C LYS A 22 20.15 -10.30 -2.92
N GLY A 23 21.12 -9.88 -3.72
CA GLY A 23 22.45 -10.52 -3.76
C GLY A 23 23.20 -10.37 -2.45
N ALA A 24 23.16 -9.19 -1.83
CA ALA A 24 23.76 -8.95 -0.52
C ALA A 24 23.10 -9.80 0.58
N GLY A 25 21.76 -9.94 0.55
CA GLY A 25 21.03 -10.82 1.47
C GLY A 25 21.40 -12.31 1.31
N LEU A 26 21.46 -12.80 0.07
CA LEU A 26 21.88 -14.18 -0.23
C LEU A 26 23.31 -14.46 0.27
N ALA A 27 24.22 -13.52 0.01
CA ALA A 27 25.60 -13.64 0.48
C ALA A 27 25.67 -13.64 2.01
N GLU A 28 24.96 -12.75 2.70
CA GLU A 28 24.96 -12.71 4.16
C GLU A 28 24.36 -13.95 4.79
N MET A 29 23.24 -14.47 4.27
CA MET A 29 22.66 -15.73 4.74
C MET A 29 23.61 -16.92 4.56
N THR A 30 24.34 -16.96 3.44
CA THR A 30 25.36 -17.97 3.19
C THR A 30 26.50 -17.89 4.21
N ARG A 31 26.97 -16.68 4.55
CA ARG A 31 28.00 -16.45 5.59
C ARG A 31 27.52 -16.84 6.99
N LEU A 32 26.24 -16.66 7.27
CA LEU A 32 25.62 -17.11 8.51
C LEU A 32 25.45 -18.64 8.60
N GLY A 33 25.81 -19.37 7.55
CA GLY A 33 25.66 -20.83 7.48
C GLY A 33 24.21 -21.28 7.37
N LEU A 34 23.32 -20.43 6.84
CA LEU A 34 21.94 -20.81 6.56
C LEU A 34 21.84 -21.67 5.29
N PRO A 35 20.83 -22.54 5.17
CA PRO A 35 20.66 -23.42 4.01
C PRO A 35 20.20 -22.64 2.77
N VAL A 36 21.13 -21.99 2.10
CA VAL A 36 20.89 -21.21 0.87
C VAL A 36 21.29 -22.08 -0.34
N PRO A 37 20.44 -22.24 -1.36
CA PRO A 37 20.85 -22.92 -2.59
C PRO A 37 22.04 -22.20 -3.23
N PRO A 38 23.06 -22.94 -3.73
CA PRO A 38 24.29 -22.34 -4.26
C PRO A 38 24.02 -21.42 -5.45
N GLY A 39 24.81 -20.36 -5.57
CA GLY A 39 24.64 -19.39 -6.63
C GLY A 39 25.71 -18.29 -6.61
N PHE A 40 25.53 -17.33 -7.51
CA PHE A 40 26.38 -16.16 -7.63
C PHE A 40 25.60 -14.92 -8.07
N THR A 41 26.14 -13.75 -7.80
CA THR A 41 25.56 -12.47 -8.20
C THR A 41 26.43 -11.81 -9.28
N ILE A 42 25.80 -11.40 -10.38
CA ILE A 42 26.39 -10.54 -11.39
C ILE A 42 26.05 -9.10 -10.99
N THR A 43 27.05 -8.24 -10.90
CA THR A 43 26.99 -6.93 -10.25
C THR A 43 26.17 -5.89 -11.01
N THR A 44 25.70 -4.87 -10.29
CA THR A 44 25.09 -3.66 -10.85
C THR A 44 26.02 -2.95 -11.84
N ARG A 45 27.35 -3.01 -11.62
CA ARG A 45 28.35 -2.46 -12.55
C ARG A 45 28.31 -3.12 -13.92
N ALA A 46 28.07 -4.44 -13.98
CA ALA A 46 27.91 -5.17 -15.23
C ALA A 46 26.63 -4.73 -15.97
N CYS A 47 25.53 -4.52 -15.23
CA CYS A 47 24.28 -3.97 -15.75
C CYS A 47 24.47 -2.58 -16.34
N ASN A 48 25.09 -1.66 -15.60
CA ASN A 48 25.33 -0.30 -16.06
C ASN A 48 26.25 -0.24 -17.28
N PHE A 49 27.24 -1.14 -17.36
CA PHE A 49 28.08 -1.27 -18.57
C PHE A 49 27.25 -1.76 -19.76
N TYR A 50 26.40 -2.81 -19.54
CA TYR A 50 25.53 -3.35 -20.57
C TYR A 50 24.53 -2.32 -21.08
N SER A 51 23.88 -1.58 -20.19
CA SER A 51 22.90 -0.55 -20.55
C SER A 51 23.48 0.57 -21.43
N LYS A 52 24.79 0.84 -21.30
CA LYS A 52 25.48 1.87 -22.11
C LYS A 52 26.03 1.35 -23.43
N ASN A 53 26.42 0.07 -23.48
CA ASN A 53 27.19 -0.49 -24.60
C ASN A 53 26.49 -1.61 -25.37
N GLU A 54 25.31 -2.07 -24.91
CA GLU A 54 24.53 -3.18 -25.45
C GLU A 54 25.33 -4.50 -25.62
N ARG A 55 26.41 -4.64 -24.84
CA ARG A 55 27.27 -5.82 -24.81
C ARG A 55 27.80 -6.06 -23.41
N PHE A 56 28.13 -7.28 -23.09
CA PHE A 56 28.77 -7.63 -21.83
C PHE A 56 30.14 -6.95 -21.67
N PRO A 57 30.49 -6.52 -20.46
CA PRO A 57 31.84 -6.02 -20.20
C PRO A 57 32.88 -7.12 -20.44
N PRO A 58 34.12 -6.73 -20.89
CA PRO A 58 35.16 -7.71 -21.10
C PRO A 58 35.45 -8.56 -19.86
N GLY A 59 35.51 -9.87 -20.04
CA GLY A 59 35.78 -10.85 -18.98
C GLY A 59 34.53 -11.34 -18.21
N LEU A 60 33.35 -10.75 -18.41
CA LEU A 60 32.13 -11.18 -17.70
C LEU A 60 31.77 -12.64 -18.02
N GLU A 61 31.76 -13.03 -19.31
CA GLU A 61 31.42 -14.40 -19.70
C GLU A 61 32.37 -15.44 -19.09
N LYS A 62 33.66 -15.14 -19.03
CA LYS A 62 34.62 -16.02 -18.36
C LYS A 62 34.30 -16.18 -16.88
N GLN A 63 34.07 -15.07 -16.16
CA GLN A 63 33.70 -15.09 -14.74
C GLN A 63 32.38 -15.82 -14.50
N MET A 64 31.38 -15.68 -15.39
CA MET A 64 30.13 -16.42 -15.30
C MET A 64 30.32 -17.94 -15.43
N ARG A 65 31.18 -18.39 -16.37
CA ARG A 65 31.48 -19.83 -16.55
C ARG A 65 32.24 -20.40 -15.35
N GLU A 66 33.19 -19.67 -14.81
CA GLU A 66 33.93 -20.05 -13.60
C GLU A 66 33.02 -20.17 -12.38
N ALA A 67 32.12 -19.18 -12.18
CA ALA A 67 31.14 -19.21 -11.10
C ALA A 67 30.10 -20.32 -11.28
N LEU A 68 29.65 -20.57 -12.51
CA LEU A 68 28.74 -21.68 -12.83
C LEU A 68 29.37 -23.03 -12.49
N ALA A 69 30.63 -23.25 -12.89
CA ALA A 69 31.33 -24.49 -12.56
C ALA A 69 31.45 -24.72 -11.04
N ALA A 70 31.63 -23.64 -10.25
CA ALA A 70 31.63 -23.74 -8.79
C ALA A 70 30.24 -24.11 -8.24
N VAL A 71 29.16 -23.54 -8.81
CA VAL A 71 27.77 -23.91 -8.44
C VAL A 71 27.46 -25.36 -8.80
N GLU A 72 27.90 -25.84 -9.98
CA GLU A 72 27.74 -27.21 -10.43
C GLU A 72 28.43 -28.19 -9.48
N ALA A 73 29.68 -27.87 -9.09
CA ALA A 73 30.44 -28.70 -8.13
C ALA A 73 29.74 -28.80 -6.77
N LYS A 74 29.19 -27.70 -6.25
CA LYS A 74 28.46 -27.69 -4.97
C LYS A 74 27.10 -28.38 -5.04
N ALA A 75 26.39 -28.23 -6.16
CA ALA A 75 25.12 -28.88 -6.36
C ALA A 75 25.24 -30.38 -6.72
N GLY A 76 26.43 -30.85 -7.13
CA GLY A 76 26.62 -32.20 -7.65
C GLY A 76 25.87 -32.49 -8.95
N ARG A 77 25.50 -31.45 -9.70
CA ARG A 77 24.70 -31.49 -10.93
C ARG A 77 25.26 -30.48 -11.93
N LYS A 78 25.08 -30.74 -13.25
CA LYS A 78 25.56 -29.83 -14.30
C LYS A 78 24.45 -29.23 -15.11
N LEU A 79 24.64 -27.99 -15.53
CA LEU A 79 23.69 -27.28 -16.41
C LEU A 79 23.64 -27.99 -17.78
N GLY A 80 22.45 -28.53 -18.12
CA GLY A 80 22.25 -29.24 -19.37
C GLY A 80 22.69 -30.71 -19.38
N ASP A 81 23.05 -31.27 -18.24
CA ASP A 81 23.33 -32.70 -18.13
C ASP A 81 22.06 -33.51 -18.41
N PRO A 82 22.09 -34.45 -19.37
CA PRO A 82 20.92 -35.23 -19.75
C PRO A 82 20.57 -36.33 -18.70
N ALA A 83 21.40 -36.55 -17.68
CA ALA A 83 21.14 -37.52 -16.62
C ALA A 83 20.80 -36.84 -15.29
N HIS A 84 21.54 -35.81 -14.91
CA HIS A 84 21.39 -35.06 -13.64
C HIS A 84 21.40 -33.56 -13.86
N PRO A 85 20.35 -32.96 -14.49
CA PRO A 85 20.35 -31.56 -14.86
C PRO A 85 20.34 -30.66 -13.63
N LEU A 86 21.25 -29.67 -13.63
CA LEU A 86 21.12 -28.48 -12.79
C LEU A 86 20.17 -27.51 -13.45
N LEU A 87 19.15 -27.06 -12.74
CA LEU A 87 18.30 -25.98 -13.17
C LEU A 87 18.63 -24.70 -12.40
N LEU A 88 18.51 -23.56 -13.05
CA LEU A 88 18.87 -22.26 -12.50
C LEU A 88 17.70 -21.28 -12.55
N SER A 89 17.70 -20.36 -11.60
CA SER A 89 16.92 -19.14 -11.67
C SER A 89 17.83 -17.94 -11.92
N VAL A 90 17.34 -16.92 -12.66
CA VAL A 90 17.98 -15.61 -12.76
C VAL A 90 16.99 -14.57 -12.25
N ARG A 91 17.35 -13.94 -11.15
CA ARG A 91 16.49 -13.02 -10.40
C ARG A 91 17.13 -11.64 -10.36
N SER A 92 16.37 -10.58 -10.65
CA SER A 92 16.82 -9.20 -10.48
C SER A 92 17.10 -8.87 -9.00
N GLY A 93 18.04 -7.95 -8.76
CA GLY A 93 18.38 -7.49 -7.42
C GLY A 93 18.87 -6.06 -7.45
N ALA A 94 17.95 -5.09 -7.39
CA ALA A 94 18.30 -3.68 -7.23
C ALA A 94 18.66 -3.34 -5.78
N LYS A 95 19.35 -2.22 -5.54
CA LYS A 95 19.66 -1.70 -4.19
C LYS A 95 18.38 -1.52 -3.34
N PHE A 96 17.34 -0.95 -3.94
CA PHE A 96 16.02 -0.78 -3.34
C PHE A 96 15.06 -1.87 -3.82
N SER A 97 14.21 -2.33 -2.93
CA SER A 97 13.17 -3.29 -3.30
C SER A 97 12.10 -2.62 -4.15
N MET A 98 11.84 -3.15 -5.34
CA MET A 98 10.81 -2.69 -6.28
C MET A 98 9.89 -3.88 -6.62
N PRO A 99 8.90 -4.20 -5.77
CA PRO A 99 8.07 -5.40 -5.92
C PRO A 99 7.33 -5.41 -7.26
N GLY A 100 7.44 -6.51 -8.02
CA GLY A 100 6.75 -6.67 -9.29
C GLY A 100 7.27 -5.84 -10.47
N MET A 101 8.23 -4.91 -10.24
CA MET A 101 8.74 -4.03 -11.30
C MET A 101 9.86 -4.66 -12.14
N MET A 102 10.50 -5.71 -11.63
CA MET A 102 11.69 -6.32 -12.21
C MET A 102 11.45 -7.80 -12.50
N ASP A 103 12.13 -8.29 -13.53
CA ASP A 103 11.91 -9.63 -14.05
C ASP A 103 12.68 -10.73 -13.31
N THR A 104 12.10 -11.94 -13.32
CA THR A 104 12.68 -13.20 -12.83
C THR A 104 12.45 -14.28 -13.87
N ILE A 105 13.45 -15.13 -14.14
CA ILE A 105 13.35 -16.27 -15.04
C ILE A 105 13.73 -17.52 -14.25
N LEU A 106 12.84 -18.50 -14.23
CA LEU A 106 13.00 -19.78 -13.52
C LEU A 106 13.19 -20.95 -14.48
N ASN A 107 13.60 -22.10 -13.95
CA ASN A 107 13.73 -23.36 -14.68
C ASN A 107 14.70 -23.33 -15.85
N LEU A 108 15.66 -22.38 -15.88
CA LEU A 108 16.69 -22.34 -16.93
C LEU A 108 17.52 -23.63 -16.90
N GLY A 109 17.78 -24.18 -18.07
CA GLY A 109 18.44 -25.46 -18.23
C GLY A 109 17.53 -26.56 -18.78
N LEU A 110 16.20 -26.35 -18.75
CA LEU A 110 15.27 -27.29 -19.38
C LEU A 110 15.31 -27.18 -20.91
N ASN A 111 15.40 -28.33 -21.52
CA ASN A 111 15.29 -28.58 -22.96
C ASN A 111 14.69 -29.97 -23.18
N GLU A 112 14.62 -30.46 -24.42
CA GLU A 112 14.02 -31.77 -24.72
C GLU A 112 14.67 -32.93 -23.97
N ALA A 113 16.00 -32.92 -23.79
CA ALA A 113 16.73 -33.98 -23.10
C ALA A 113 16.59 -33.86 -21.58
N THR A 114 16.76 -32.66 -21.04
CA THR A 114 16.76 -32.44 -19.58
C THR A 114 15.37 -32.53 -18.95
N VAL A 115 14.28 -32.29 -19.71
CA VAL A 115 12.91 -32.50 -19.21
C VAL A 115 12.62 -33.98 -19.00
N GLN A 116 13.17 -34.87 -19.86
CA GLN A 116 13.05 -36.32 -19.68
C GLN A 116 13.85 -36.80 -18.43
N ALA A 117 15.07 -36.26 -18.27
CA ALA A 117 15.86 -36.54 -17.09
C ALA A 117 15.15 -36.08 -15.80
N LEU A 118 14.58 -34.89 -15.80
CA LEU A 118 13.82 -34.36 -14.67
C LEU A 118 12.61 -35.24 -14.35
N ALA A 119 11.87 -35.73 -15.36
CA ALA A 119 10.75 -36.65 -15.19
C ALA A 119 11.21 -37.98 -14.54
N SER A 120 12.31 -38.55 -15.00
CA SER A 120 12.87 -39.78 -14.45
C SER A 120 13.36 -39.61 -13.02
N LEU A 121 14.06 -38.52 -12.72
CA LEU A 121 14.62 -38.23 -11.38
C LEU A 121 13.55 -37.88 -10.34
N SER A 122 12.49 -37.20 -10.76
CA SER A 122 11.37 -36.85 -9.88
C SER A 122 10.38 -38.00 -9.69
N GLY A 123 10.30 -38.92 -10.65
CA GLY A 123 9.22 -39.91 -10.72
C GLY A 123 7.88 -39.33 -11.12
N ASP A 124 7.87 -38.06 -11.57
CA ASP A 124 6.65 -37.31 -11.94
C ASP A 124 6.86 -36.58 -13.29
N GLU A 125 6.36 -37.21 -14.37
CA GLU A 125 6.43 -36.61 -15.71
C GLU A 125 5.57 -35.35 -15.78
N ARG A 126 4.45 -35.29 -15.07
CA ARG A 126 3.58 -34.11 -15.04
C ARG A 126 4.33 -32.90 -14.51
N PHE A 127 5.02 -33.04 -13.38
CA PHE A 127 5.87 -31.99 -12.79
C PHE A 127 6.91 -31.49 -13.79
N ALA A 128 7.65 -32.40 -14.42
CA ALA A 128 8.71 -32.02 -15.35
C ALA A 128 8.15 -31.26 -16.58
N ARG A 129 7.01 -31.71 -17.12
CA ARG A 129 6.35 -31.04 -18.26
C ARG A 129 5.78 -29.66 -17.88
N ASP A 130 5.20 -29.51 -16.69
CA ASP A 130 4.72 -28.21 -16.21
C ASP A 130 5.89 -27.24 -15.97
N ALA A 131 7.00 -27.70 -15.39
CA ALA A 131 8.20 -26.88 -15.25
C ALA A 131 8.74 -26.40 -16.61
N TYR A 132 8.68 -27.23 -17.65
CA TYR A 132 9.11 -26.85 -18.99
C TYR A 132 8.12 -25.89 -19.66
N ARG A 133 6.81 -26.12 -19.52
CA ARG A 133 5.78 -25.19 -19.94
C ARG A 133 5.98 -23.80 -19.34
N ARG A 134 6.19 -23.73 -18.01
CA ARG A 134 6.44 -22.49 -17.28
C ARG A 134 7.71 -21.78 -17.78
N LEU A 135 8.80 -22.51 -18.04
CA LEU A 135 10.00 -21.92 -18.64
C LEU A 135 9.70 -21.29 -20.00
N ILE A 136 9.04 -21.99 -20.93
CA ILE A 136 8.78 -21.47 -22.26
C ILE A 136 7.90 -20.22 -22.21
N GLN A 137 6.84 -20.23 -21.37
CA GLN A 137 5.96 -19.08 -21.16
C GLN A 137 6.74 -17.88 -20.61
N MET A 138 7.47 -18.09 -19.52
CA MET A 138 8.21 -17.02 -18.83
C MET A 138 9.33 -16.48 -19.72
N TYR A 139 10.07 -17.34 -20.38
CA TYR A 139 11.14 -16.96 -21.31
C TYR A 139 10.60 -16.18 -22.53
N GLY A 140 9.50 -16.65 -23.10
CA GLY A 140 8.82 -15.96 -24.19
C GLY A 140 8.35 -14.56 -23.81
N ARG A 141 7.73 -14.41 -22.63
CA ARG A 141 7.23 -13.13 -22.13
C ARG A 141 8.36 -12.15 -21.76
N ILE A 142 9.36 -12.63 -21.03
CA ILE A 142 10.38 -11.77 -20.40
C ILE A 142 11.57 -11.56 -21.34
N VAL A 143 12.11 -12.62 -21.89
CA VAL A 143 13.33 -12.54 -22.71
C VAL A 143 13.01 -12.05 -24.13
N MET A 144 11.93 -12.59 -24.73
CA MET A 144 11.54 -12.28 -26.10
C MET A 144 10.47 -11.21 -26.22
N ARG A 145 9.89 -10.75 -25.08
CA ARG A 145 8.85 -9.73 -25.00
C ARG A 145 7.58 -10.07 -25.81
N ILE A 146 7.27 -11.35 -25.89
CA ILE A 146 6.01 -11.81 -26.50
C ILE A 146 4.87 -11.46 -25.54
N GLU A 147 3.75 -10.96 -26.08
CA GLU A 147 2.56 -10.60 -25.31
C GLU A 147 2.03 -11.78 -24.50
N GLY A 148 1.94 -11.61 -23.17
CA GLY A 148 1.55 -12.67 -22.23
C GLY A 148 0.18 -13.28 -22.54
N ALA A 149 -0.80 -12.44 -22.89
CA ALA A 149 -2.15 -12.86 -23.25
C ALA A 149 -2.20 -13.94 -24.35
N LYS A 150 -1.18 -14.03 -25.21
CA LYS A 150 -1.11 -15.10 -26.23
C LYS A 150 -0.84 -16.47 -25.62
N PHE A 151 0.02 -16.55 -24.61
CA PHE A 151 0.28 -17.77 -23.84
C PHE A 151 -0.91 -18.12 -22.95
N ASP A 152 -1.46 -17.12 -22.27
CA ASP A 152 -2.57 -17.30 -21.34
C ASP A 152 -3.82 -17.85 -22.04
N ARG A 153 -4.14 -17.37 -23.25
CA ARG A 153 -5.23 -17.93 -24.08
C ARG A 153 -5.05 -19.42 -24.39
N ILE A 154 -3.84 -19.86 -24.70
CA ILE A 154 -3.56 -21.28 -24.94
C ILE A 154 -3.80 -22.06 -23.65
N LEU A 155 -3.23 -21.61 -22.51
CA LEU A 155 -3.36 -22.28 -21.21
C LEU A 155 -4.84 -22.39 -20.78
N GLU A 156 -5.57 -21.28 -20.81
CA GLU A 156 -6.98 -21.24 -20.43
C GLU A 156 -7.85 -22.13 -21.32
N SER A 157 -7.56 -22.23 -22.61
CA SER A 157 -8.28 -23.13 -23.52
C SER A 157 -8.13 -24.60 -23.14
N TRP A 158 -7.01 -25.00 -22.53
CA TRP A 158 -6.78 -26.35 -22.05
C TRP A 158 -7.36 -26.56 -20.64
N LYS A 159 -7.26 -25.58 -19.76
CA LYS A 159 -7.86 -25.62 -18.44
C LYS A 159 -9.40 -25.72 -18.51
N ALA A 160 -10.02 -25.07 -19.48
CA ALA A 160 -11.47 -25.17 -19.70
C ALA A 160 -11.95 -26.59 -20.08
N LYS A 161 -11.02 -27.51 -20.45
CA LYS A 161 -11.32 -28.92 -20.74
C LYS A 161 -11.20 -29.83 -19.52
N THR A 162 -10.76 -29.28 -18.37
CA THR A 162 -10.64 -30.02 -17.10
C THR A 162 -11.82 -29.72 -16.20
N GLU A 163 -12.19 -30.65 -15.32
CA GLU A 163 -13.33 -30.48 -14.40
C GLU A 163 -13.11 -29.34 -13.37
N GLY A 164 -11.88 -29.15 -12.90
CA GLY A 164 -11.54 -28.16 -11.86
C GLY A 164 -11.02 -26.84 -12.41
N GLY A 165 -10.64 -26.73 -13.69
CA GLY A 165 -10.14 -25.51 -14.30
C GLY A 165 -8.80 -25.00 -13.75
N ARG A 166 -8.03 -25.84 -13.02
CA ARG A 166 -6.78 -25.48 -12.37
C ARG A 166 -5.57 -26.01 -13.14
N ASP A 167 -4.41 -25.36 -12.99
CA ASP A 167 -3.14 -25.85 -13.57
C ASP A 167 -2.80 -27.27 -13.07
N THR A 168 -3.19 -27.61 -11.83
CA THR A 168 -2.99 -28.94 -11.25
C THR A 168 -3.82 -30.03 -11.91
N ASP A 169 -4.88 -29.69 -12.60
CA ASP A 169 -5.80 -30.65 -13.22
C ASP A 169 -5.39 -31.01 -14.66
N LEU A 170 -4.32 -30.39 -15.19
CA LEU A 170 -3.77 -30.67 -16.51
C LEU A 170 -3.03 -32.02 -16.52
N SER A 171 -3.38 -32.92 -17.44
CA SER A 171 -2.69 -34.20 -17.63
C SER A 171 -1.34 -34.03 -18.32
N VAL A 172 -0.52 -35.10 -18.32
CA VAL A 172 0.77 -35.14 -19.03
C VAL A 172 0.58 -34.84 -20.53
N GLU A 173 -0.42 -35.44 -21.17
CA GLU A 173 -0.73 -35.27 -22.60
C GLU A 173 -1.17 -33.83 -22.91
N MET A 174 -1.98 -33.23 -22.02
CA MET A 174 -2.36 -31.83 -22.16
C MET A 174 -1.15 -30.92 -22.06
N LEU A 175 -0.26 -31.15 -21.07
CA LEU A 175 0.96 -30.36 -20.91
C LEU A 175 1.92 -30.52 -22.09
N LYS A 176 2.06 -31.71 -22.69
CA LYS A 176 2.82 -31.91 -23.94
C LYS A 176 2.24 -31.06 -25.07
N SER A 177 0.93 -31.11 -25.25
CA SER A 177 0.24 -30.33 -26.28
C SER A 177 0.38 -28.80 -26.07
N ILE A 178 0.31 -28.33 -24.84
CA ILE A 178 0.54 -26.93 -24.49
C ILE A 178 1.98 -26.52 -24.81
N VAL A 179 2.97 -27.34 -24.45
CA VAL A 179 4.39 -27.11 -24.75
C VAL A 179 4.62 -26.97 -26.23
N ASP A 180 4.03 -27.85 -27.06
CA ASP A 180 4.15 -27.77 -28.52
C ASP A 180 3.50 -26.50 -29.10
N GLN A 181 2.32 -26.11 -28.59
CA GLN A 181 1.68 -24.86 -28.96
C GLN A 181 2.48 -23.64 -28.54
N TYR A 182 3.08 -23.63 -27.35
CA TYR A 182 3.95 -22.57 -26.88
C TYR A 182 5.22 -22.44 -27.75
N LYS A 183 5.84 -23.55 -28.16
CA LYS A 183 6.98 -23.52 -29.09
C LYS A 183 6.57 -23.00 -30.47
N SER A 184 5.39 -23.38 -30.95
CA SER A 184 4.85 -22.88 -32.18
C SER A 184 4.58 -21.39 -32.15
N LEU A 185 3.99 -20.90 -31.05
CA LEU A 185 3.81 -19.47 -30.77
C LEU A 185 5.17 -18.75 -30.73
N TYR A 186 6.13 -19.29 -29.98
CA TYR A 186 7.48 -18.74 -29.87
C TYR A 186 8.13 -18.58 -31.24
N ARG A 187 8.08 -19.65 -32.08
CA ARG A 187 8.60 -19.63 -33.46
C ARG A 187 7.87 -18.61 -34.35
N ALA A 188 6.56 -18.51 -34.23
CA ALA A 188 5.77 -17.55 -35.00
C ALA A 188 6.16 -16.10 -34.69
N GLU A 189 6.37 -15.78 -33.43
CA GLU A 189 6.68 -14.41 -32.96
C GLU A 189 8.17 -14.04 -33.16
N THR A 190 9.09 -14.99 -32.92
CA THR A 190 10.53 -14.70 -32.91
C THR A 190 11.26 -15.09 -34.18
N LYS A 191 10.60 -15.85 -35.07
CA LYS A 191 11.21 -16.46 -36.27
C LYS A 191 12.38 -17.41 -35.96
N SER A 192 12.48 -17.89 -34.73
CA SER A 192 13.55 -18.79 -34.25
C SER A 192 12.97 -19.89 -33.36
N GLU A 193 13.67 -21.00 -33.26
CA GLU A 193 13.30 -22.07 -32.32
C GLU A 193 13.59 -21.68 -30.87
N PHE A 194 12.83 -22.29 -29.95
CA PHE A 194 13.13 -22.13 -28.53
C PHE A 194 14.54 -22.65 -28.21
N PRO A 195 15.41 -21.89 -27.52
CA PRO A 195 16.83 -22.23 -27.35
C PRO A 195 17.02 -23.52 -26.57
N GLN A 196 17.69 -24.49 -27.20
CA GLN A 196 17.99 -25.81 -26.61
C GLN A 196 19.34 -25.88 -25.88
N LYS A 197 20.19 -24.83 -26.01
CA LYS A 197 21.48 -24.74 -25.29
C LYS A 197 21.28 -24.02 -23.97
N PRO A 198 21.43 -24.70 -22.81
CA PRO A 198 21.15 -24.10 -21.49
C PRO A 198 21.99 -22.89 -21.16
N TYR A 199 23.25 -22.82 -21.59
CA TYR A 199 24.09 -21.64 -21.37
C TYR A 199 23.59 -20.41 -22.16
N ASP A 200 23.06 -20.62 -23.36
CA ASP A 200 22.48 -19.52 -24.14
C ASP A 200 21.20 -19.01 -23.48
N GLN A 201 20.38 -19.89 -22.87
CA GLN A 201 19.23 -19.50 -22.05
C GLN A 201 19.68 -18.64 -20.86
N LEU A 202 20.72 -19.08 -20.12
CA LEU A 202 21.26 -18.31 -18.99
C LEU A 202 21.76 -16.92 -19.43
N ARG A 203 22.54 -16.86 -20.50
CA ARG A 203 23.09 -15.61 -21.04
C ARG A 203 21.98 -14.62 -21.41
N GLN A 204 20.96 -15.08 -22.14
CA GLN A 204 19.84 -14.25 -22.55
C GLN A 204 18.96 -13.82 -21.39
N ALA A 205 18.78 -14.68 -20.37
CA ALA A 205 18.06 -14.35 -19.14
C ALA A 205 18.77 -13.22 -18.34
N VAL A 206 20.10 -13.27 -18.28
CA VAL A 206 20.89 -12.17 -17.65
C VAL A 206 20.69 -10.85 -18.41
N VAL A 207 20.71 -10.89 -19.75
CA VAL A 207 20.45 -9.70 -20.59
C VAL A 207 19.04 -9.16 -20.34
N ALA A 208 18.04 -10.03 -20.27
CA ALA A 208 16.64 -9.62 -20.00
C ALA A 208 16.49 -8.97 -18.62
N VAL A 209 17.14 -9.55 -17.59
CA VAL A 209 17.15 -8.95 -16.24
C VAL A 209 17.81 -7.58 -16.24
N PHE A 210 18.92 -7.38 -16.94
CA PHE A 210 19.53 -6.05 -17.09
C PHE A 210 18.58 -5.07 -17.81
N GLY A 211 17.91 -5.52 -18.89
CA GLY A 211 16.94 -4.72 -19.63
C GLY A 211 15.70 -4.33 -18.84
N SER A 212 15.30 -5.14 -17.83
CA SER A 212 14.16 -4.84 -16.99
C SER A 212 14.34 -3.58 -16.14
N TRP A 213 15.58 -3.18 -15.84
CA TRP A 213 15.90 -1.92 -15.16
C TRP A 213 15.42 -0.69 -15.92
N THR A 214 15.53 -0.69 -17.24
CA THR A 214 15.12 0.41 -18.12
C THR A 214 13.69 0.27 -18.64
N GLY A 215 12.98 -0.78 -18.25
CA GLY A 215 11.56 -0.99 -18.57
C GLY A 215 10.67 0.09 -17.97
N LYS A 216 9.57 0.44 -18.67
CA LYS A 216 8.65 1.52 -18.27
C LYS A 216 8.21 1.39 -16.80
N ARG A 217 7.73 0.22 -16.37
CA ARG A 217 7.29 -0.04 -14.99
C ARG A 217 8.36 0.31 -13.94
N ALA A 218 9.60 -0.11 -14.18
CA ALA A 218 10.72 0.16 -13.27
C ALA A 218 11.12 1.64 -13.27
N VAL A 219 11.02 2.32 -14.41
CA VAL A 219 11.28 3.77 -14.55
C VAL A 219 10.22 4.57 -13.80
N ASP A 220 8.94 4.28 -14.03
CA ASP A 220 7.81 4.97 -13.39
C ASP A 220 7.88 4.82 -11.86
N TYR A 221 8.13 3.60 -11.37
CA TYR A 221 8.31 3.34 -9.93
C TYR A 221 9.46 4.17 -9.34
N ARG A 222 10.62 4.24 -10.03
CA ARG A 222 11.75 5.03 -9.55
C ARG A 222 11.46 6.53 -9.55
N ASN A 223 10.78 7.04 -10.58
CA ASN A 223 10.35 8.44 -10.63
C ASN A 223 9.46 8.78 -9.43
N PHE A 224 8.48 7.91 -9.13
CA PHE A 224 7.56 8.12 -8.02
C PHE A 224 8.26 8.12 -6.65
N HIS A 225 9.23 7.21 -6.46
CA HIS A 225 9.95 7.08 -5.19
C HIS A 225 11.26 7.88 -5.10
N GLY A 226 11.58 8.71 -6.08
CA GLY A 226 12.82 9.50 -6.11
C GLY A 226 14.10 8.63 -6.15
N ILE A 227 14.05 7.42 -6.73
CA ILE A 227 15.19 6.51 -6.81
C ILE A 227 16.05 6.85 -8.03
N PRO A 228 17.37 7.07 -7.89
CA PRO A 228 18.26 7.38 -9.00
C PRO A 228 18.29 6.28 -10.08
N HIS A 229 18.34 6.71 -11.35
CA HIS A 229 18.33 5.80 -12.50
C HIS A 229 19.65 5.09 -12.78
N ASP A 230 20.76 5.61 -12.29
CA ASP A 230 22.12 5.13 -12.53
C ASP A 230 22.57 3.99 -11.60
N LEU A 231 21.74 3.61 -10.64
CA LEU A 231 22.05 2.51 -9.70
C LEU A 231 22.19 1.15 -10.39
N GLY A 232 21.41 0.89 -11.43
CA GLY A 232 21.36 -0.40 -12.09
C GLY A 232 20.74 -1.52 -11.25
N THR A 233 20.71 -2.73 -11.82
CA THR A 233 20.30 -3.95 -11.12
C THR A 233 21.38 -5.01 -11.17
N ALA A 234 21.53 -5.79 -10.12
CA ALA A 234 22.28 -7.04 -10.15
C ALA A 234 21.42 -8.17 -10.74
N ALA A 235 22.05 -9.22 -11.25
CA ALA A 235 21.39 -10.46 -11.62
C ALA A 235 21.90 -11.59 -10.72
N ASN A 236 21.00 -12.20 -9.96
CA ASN A 236 21.31 -13.31 -9.06
C ASN A 236 21.00 -14.62 -9.78
N VAL A 237 22.03 -15.44 -10.01
CA VAL A 237 21.95 -16.77 -10.58
C VAL A 237 22.01 -17.79 -9.45
N GLN A 238 20.97 -18.61 -9.28
CA GLN A 238 20.83 -19.50 -8.15
C GLN A 238 20.29 -20.87 -8.59
N ALA A 239 20.80 -21.93 -7.99
CA ALA A 239 20.28 -23.28 -8.18
C ALA A 239 18.80 -23.34 -7.79
N MET A 240 17.98 -23.98 -8.63
CA MET A 240 16.57 -24.21 -8.34
C MET A 240 16.38 -25.27 -7.27
N VAL A 241 15.43 -25.03 -6.38
CA VAL A 241 14.81 -25.99 -5.47
C VAL A 241 13.29 -25.95 -5.67
N PHE A 242 12.61 -27.08 -5.51
CA PHE A 242 11.25 -27.24 -5.96
C PHE A 242 10.29 -27.58 -4.82
N GLY A 243 9.42 -26.63 -4.48
CA GLY A 243 8.36 -26.83 -3.49
C GLY A 243 7.17 -27.66 -4.01
N ASN A 244 7.19 -28.08 -5.27
CA ASN A 244 6.15 -28.91 -5.88
C ASN A 244 6.68 -30.26 -6.39
N LEU A 245 7.82 -30.72 -5.85
CA LEU A 245 8.48 -31.94 -6.31
C LEU A 245 7.85 -33.22 -5.74
N SER A 246 7.31 -33.17 -4.53
CA SER A 246 6.79 -34.33 -3.79
C SER A 246 5.76 -33.89 -2.74
N ALA A 247 5.09 -34.85 -2.12
CA ALA A 247 4.09 -34.58 -1.10
C ALA A 247 4.65 -33.87 0.15
N ASP A 248 5.92 -34.09 0.46
CA ASP A 248 6.68 -33.46 1.53
C ASP A 248 7.47 -32.23 1.06
N SER A 249 7.01 -31.61 -0.02
CA SER A 249 7.55 -30.36 -0.57
C SER A 249 6.54 -29.24 -0.46
N GLY A 250 7.03 -28.00 -0.36
CA GLY A 250 6.19 -26.81 -0.28
C GLY A 250 7.03 -25.54 -0.35
N THR A 251 6.37 -24.42 -0.34
CA THR A 251 7.01 -23.11 -0.35
C THR A 251 6.24 -22.14 0.52
N GLY A 252 6.90 -21.11 1.02
CA GLY A 252 6.23 -20.12 1.87
C GLY A 252 7.02 -18.84 1.99
N VAL A 253 6.34 -17.89 2.61
CA VAL A 253 6.89 -16.59 2.99
C VAL A 253 6.66 -16.41 4.48
N ALA A 254 7.67 -15.95 5.19
CA ALA A 254 7.61 -15.77 6.63
C ALA A 254 8.13 -14.38 7.03
N PHE A 255 7.51 -13.82 8.06
CA PHE A 255 7.99 -12.66 8.78
C PHE A 255 8.38 -13.07 10.18
N THR A 256 9.46 -12.51 10.70
CA THR A 256 9.93 -12.82 12.08
C THR A 256 9.01 -12.25 13.15
N ARG A 257 8.14 -11.31 12.76
CA ARG A 257 7.06 -10.75 13.58
C ARG A 257 5.85 -10.47 12.69
N ASP A 258 4.67 -10.33 13.29
CA ASP A 258 3.46 -9.94 12.54
C ASP A 258 3.65 -8.55 11.89
N PRO A 259 3.65 -8.44 10.56
CA PRO A 259 3.88 -7.19 9.85
C PRO A 259 2.76 -6.15 10.04
N ALA A 260 1.58 -6.59 10.47
CA ALA A 260 0.43 -5.72 10.70
C ALA A 260 0.42 -5.14 12.12
N THR A 261 0.70 -5.97 13.13
CA THR A 261 0.55 -5.61 14.55
C THR A 261 1.88 -5.45 15.29
N GLY A 262 3.00 -5.93 14.74
CA GLY A 262 4.31 -5.97 15.40
C GLY A 262 4.46 -7.07 16.45
N GLN A 263 3.44 -7.90 16.65
CA GLN A 263 3.47 -8.96 17.65
C GLN A 263 4.66 -9.90 17.42
N LYS A 264 5.39 -10.21 18.49
CA LYS A 264 6.53 -11.12 18.46
C LYS A 264 6.06 -12.54 18.17
N GLY A 265 6.77 -13.21 17.28
CA GLY A 265 6.48 -14.57 16.82
C GLY A 265 6.40 -14.66 15.30
N LEU A 266 6.64 -15.86 14.80
CA LEU A 266 6.64 -16.14 13.38
C LEU A 266 5.26 -15.92 12.77
N TYR A 267 5.18 -15.05 11.76
CA TYR A 267 3.99 -14.85 10.95
C TYR A 267 4.30 -15.34 9.54
N ALA A 268 3.67 -16.43 9.10
CA ALA A 268 4.03 -17.02 7.82
C ALA A 268 2.84 -17.67 7.11
N GLU A 269 2.99 -17.77 5.80
CA GLU A 269 2.06 -18.44 4.89
C GLU A 269 2.80 -19.56 4.16
N TYR A 270 2.15 -20.69 4.02
CA TYR A 270 2.70 -21.90 3.42
C TYR A 270 1.76 -22.49 2.37
N LEU A 271 2.32 -22.98 1.28
CA LEU A 271 1.62 -23.76 0.27
C LEU A 271 2.33 -25.11 0.07
N ALA A 272 1.64 -26.18 0.36
CA ALA A 272 2.11 -27.53 0.02
C ALA A 272 2.07 -27.73 -1.49
N GLN A 273 3.04 -28.46 -2.02
CA GLN A 273 3.17 -28.82 -3.43
C GLN A 273 3.00 -27.63 -4.38
N ALA A 274 3.72 -26.51 -4.10
CA ALA A 274 3.65 -25.28 -4.85
C ALA A 274 5.03 -24.68 -5.14
N GLN A 275 5.15 -23.91 -6.20
CA GLN A 275 6.32 -23.06 -6.46
C GLN A 275 6.15 -21.67 -5.84
N GLY A 276 7.26 -20.96 -5.59
CA GLY A 276 7.22 -19.62 -4.98
C GLY A 276 6.36 -18.62 -5.74
N GLU A 277 6.25 -18.74 -7.06
CA GLU A 277 5.37 -17.92 -7.89
C GLU A 277 3.88 -18.08 -7.53
N ASP A 278 3.46 -19.29 -7.15
CA ASP A 278 2.05 -19.58 -6.82
C ASP A 278 1.62 -18.86 -5.54
N VAL A 279 2.56 -18.61 -4.60
CA VAL A 279 2.34 -17.81 -3.38
C VAL A 279 2.27 -16.32 -3.72
N VAL A 280 3.26 -15.83 -4.45
CA VAL A 280 3.42 -14.39 -4.73
C VAL A 280 2.36 -13.87 -5.70
N ALA A 281 1.98 -14.68 -6.70
CA ALA A 281 0.95 -14.31 -7.68
C ALA A 281 -0.49 -14.42 -7.12
N GLY A 282 -0.69 -15.00 -5.93
CA GLY A 282 -2.00 -15.15 -5.32
C GLY A 282 -2.93 -16.15 -6.05
N ILE A 283 -2.38 -17.02 -6.87
CA ILE A 283 -3.14 -18.01 -7.67
C ILE A 283 -3.86 -19.03 -6.78
N ARG A 284 -3.25 -19.33 -5.61
CA ARG A 284 -3.80 -20.24 -4.60
C ARG A 284 -3.82 -19.53 -3.25
N THR A 285 -4.84 -19.79 -2.43
CA THR A 285 -4.91 -19.26 -1.06
C THR A 285 -3.92 -20.03 -0.17
N PRO A 286 -2.93 -19.35 0.43
CA PRO A 286 -1.98 -20.01 1.32
C PRO A 286 -2.66 -20.53 2.60
N LEU A 287 -2.07 -21.57 3.16
CA LEU A 287 -2.41 -22.03 4.49
C LEU A 287 -1.63 -21.22 5.53
N ARG A 288 -2.20 -21.09 6.73
CA ARG A 288 -1.48 -20.53 7.86
C ARG A 288 -0.32 -21.43 8.28
N ILE A 289 0.66 -20.85 8.94
CA ILE A 289 1.89 -21.54 9.31
C ILE A 289 1.67 -22.73 10.28
N GLU A 290 0.57 -22.73 11.02
CA GLU A 290 0.19 -23.85 11.87
C GLU A 290 0.04 -25.15 11.08
N ALA A 291 -0.41 -25.05 9.82
CA ALA A 291 -0.51 -26.22 8.94
C ALA A 291 0.88 -26.83 8.62
N LEU A 292 1.92 -26.00 8.50
CA LEU A 292 3.30 -26.49 8.35
C LEU A 292 3.79 -27.14 9.65
N ARG A 293 3.50 -26.54 10.81
CA ARG A 293 3.87 -27.11 12.11
C ARG A 293 3.26 -28.49 12.31
N ASP A 294 2.00 -28.64 11.94
CA ASP A 294 1.27 -29.91 12.12
C ASP A 294 1.74 -30.98 11.11
N ALA A 295 2.07 -30.57 9.87
CA ALA A 295 2.50 -31.49 8.82
C ALA A 295 4.00 -31.83 8.88
N MET A 296 4.86 -30.87 9.22
CA MET A 296 6.33 -31.00 9.21
C MET A 296 6.95 -30.24 10.41
N PRO A 297 6.82 -30.75 11.64
CA PRO A 297 7.24 -30.03 12.85
C PRO A 297 8.75 -29.73 12.90
N GLU A 298 9.60 -30.58 12.33
CA GLU A 298 11.06 -30.37 12.26
C GLU A 298 11.40 -29.18 11.36
N ILE A 299 10.74 -29.07 10.20
CA ILE A 299 10.89 -27.95 9.27
C ILE A 299 10.39 -26.66 9.91
N TYR A 300 9.28 -26.71 10.64
CA TYR A 300 8.78 -25.55 11.38
C TYR A 300 9.80 -25.07 12.42
N ALA A 301 10.39 -25.97 13.20
CA ALA A 301 11.42 -25.62 14.18
C ALA A 301 12.69 -25.03 13.52
N GLU A 302 13.11 -25.57 12.35
CA GLU A 302 14.22 -25.02 11.58
C GLU A 302 13.91 -23.60 11.09
N LEU A 303 12.69 -23.36 10.57
CA LEU A 303 12.22 -22.04 10.15
C LEU A 303 12.21 -21.04 11.32
N GLU A 304 11.74 -21.43 12.50
CA GLU A 304 11.79 -20.59 13.71
C GLU A 304 13.23 -20.24 14.09
N GLY A 305 14.15 -21.23 14.07
CA GLY A 305 15.56 -21.01 14.36
C GLY A 305 16.23 -20.05 13.36
N VAL A 306 15.93 -20.19 12.08
CA VAL A 306 16.41 -19.29 11.03
C VAL A 306 15.86 -17.88 11.21
N ALA A 307 14.56 -17.75 11.48
CA ALA A 307 13.91 -16.46 11.71
C ALA A 307 14.51 -15.71 12.91
N ALA A 308 14.69 -16.41 14.03
CA ALA A 308 15.32 -15.83 15.23
C ALA A 308 16.77 -15.39 14.96
N LYS A 309 17.56 -16.23 14.25
CA LYS A 309 18.94 -15.90 13.88
C LYS A 309 19.03 -14.68 12.97
N LEU A 310 18.13 -14.55 12.00
CA LEU A 310 18.08 -13.41 11.07
C LEU A 310 17.66 -12.13 11.81
N GLU A 311 16.61 -12.17 12.63
CA GLU A 311 16.16 -11.00 13.41
C GLU A 311 17.27 -10.50 14.34
N ALA A 312 17.94 -11.38 15.08
CA ALA A 312 19.05 -11.01 15.95
C ALA A 312 20.24 -10.43 15.16
N HIS A 313 20.59 -11.03 14.01
CA HIS A 313 21.71 -10.56 13.20
C HIS A 313 21.47 -9.20 12.54
N TYR A 314 20.29 -8.99 11.97
CA TYR A 314 19.92 -7.71 11.35
C TYR A 314 19.42 -6.70 12.37
N ARG A 315 19.12 -7.15 13.58
CA ARG A 315 18.53 -6.35 14.67
C ARG A 315 17.25 -5.65 14.21
N ASP A 316 16.51 -6.28 13.31
CA ASP A 316 15.28 -5.77 12.73
C ASP A 316 14.42 -6.91 12.20
N MET A 317 13.09 -6.68 12.15
CA MET A 317 12.14 -7.63 11.57
C MET A 317 12.51 -8.00 10.14
N GLN A 318 12.56 -9.29 9.86
CA GLN A 318 12.89 -9.81 8.54
C GLN A 318 11.68 -10.45 7.86
N ASP A 319 11.65 -10.33 6.55
CA ASP A 319 10.78 -11.01 5.59
C ASP A 319 11.65 -12.01 4.83
N LEU A 320 11.27 -13.28 4.85
CA LEU A 320 12.04 -14.37 4.24
C LEU A 320 11.16 -15.24 3.35
N GLU A 321 11.75 -15.67 2.23
CA GLU A 321 11.16 -16.65 1.32
C GLU A 321 11.86 -17.99 1.57
N PHE A 322 11.08 -19.07 1.71
CA PHE A 322 11.61 -20.42 1.93
C PHE A 322 10.94 -21.45 1.04
N THR A 323 11.64 -22.54 0.83
CA THR A 323 11.12 -23.71 0.11
C THR A 323 11.54 -24.98 0.85
N VAL A 324 10.64 -25.94 0.93
CA VAL A 324 10.91 -27.30 1.39
C VAL A 324 10.92 -28.20 0.17
N GLU A 325 12.04 -28.86 -0.10
CA GLU A 325 12.19 -29.84 -1.17
C GLU A 325 12.49 -31.21 -0.59
N ARG A 326 11.55 -32.15 -0.70
CA ARG A 326 11.68 -33.50 -0.13
C ARG A 326 12.11 -33.50 1.34
N GLY A 327 11.37 -32.78 2.17
CA GLY A 327 11.65 -32.65 3.59
C GLY A 327 12.93 -31.88 3.94
N LYS A 328 13.59 -31.22 2.98
CA LYS A 328 14.77 -30.39 3.23
C LYS A 328 14.42 -28.92 3.12
N PHE A 329 14.75 -28.16 4.16
CA PHE A 329 14.50 -26.72 4.24
C PHE A 329 15.56 -25.90 3.47
N TRP A 330 15.11 -24.84 2.78
CA TRP A 330 15.94 -23.91 2.05
C TRP A 330 15.45 -22.48 2.20
N VAL A 331 16.35 -21.53 2.45
CA VAL A 331 16.06 -20.10 2.47
C VAL A 331 16.46 -19.48 1.13
N LEU A 332 15.50 -18.85 0.46
CA LEU A 332 15.71 -18.32 -0.88
C LEU A 332 16.03 -16.82 -0.90
N GLN A 333 15.58 -16.08 0.10
CA GLN A 333 15.74 -14.64 0.21
C GLN A 333 15.46 -14.17 1.62
N THR A 334 16.14 -13.11 2.06
CA THR A 334 15.76 -12.28 3.20
C THR A 334 15.81 -10.81 2.85
N ARG A 335 14.97 -10.04 3.50
CA ARG A 335 14.94 -8.58 3.43
C ARG A 335 14.33 -7.99 4.70
N THR A 336 14.57 -6.71 4.95
CA THR A 336 13.86 -5.98 6.00
C THR A 336 12.36 -6.05 5.72
N GLY A 337 11.59 -6.51 6.70
CA GLY A 337 10.15 -6.70 6.58
C GLY A 337 9.41 -5.36 6.43
N LYS A 338 8.61 -5.25 5.38
CA LYS A 338 7.65 -4.15 5.26
C LYS A 338 6.55 -4.32 6.30
N ARG A 339 6.20 -3.23 6.96
CA ARG A 339 5.31 -3.24 8.12
C ARG A 339 4.44 -1.99 8.15
N THR A 340 3.33 -2.05 8.88
CA THR A 340 2.47 -0.90 9.14
C THR A 340 3.12 0.04 10.15
N ALA A 341 2.59 1.24 10.28
CA ALA A 341 3.01 2.21 11.28
C ALA A 341 2.89 1.65 12.72
N GLN A 342 1.77 1.00 13.03
CA GLN A 342 1.56 0.34 14.33
C GLN A 342 2.65 -0.71 14.61
N SER A 343 2.90 -1.56 13.64
CA SER A 343 3.94 -2.59 13.75
C SER A 343 5.33 -1.97 13.88
N ALA A 344 5.64 -0.89 13.14
CA ALA A 344 6.93 -0.21 13.21
C ALA A 344 7.21 0.34 14.62
N VAL A 345 6.25 1.04 15.20
CA VAL A 345 6.36 1.61 16.55
C VAL A 345 6.50 0.51 17.60
N ARG A 346 5.63 -0.51 17.55
CA ARG A 346 5.69 -1.63 18.49
C ARG A 346 7.00 -2.39 18.40
N ILE A 347 7.47 -2.73 17.21
CA ILE A 347 8.75 -3.44 17.01
C ILE A 347 9.91 -2.61 17.55
N ALA A 348 9.94 -1.30 17.28
CA ALA A 348 10.99 -0.41 17.77
C ALA A 348 11.03 -0.38 19.33
N VAL A 349 9.87 -0.26 19.96
CA VAL A 349 9.76 -0.29 21.44
C VAL A 349 10.17 -1.65 22.01
N ASP A 350 9.67 -2.75 21.45
CA ASP A 350 10.00 -4.09 21.91
C ASP A 350 11.49 -4.41 21.75
N MET A 351 12.12 -3.99 20.66
CA MET A 351 13.56 -4.23 20.43
C MET A 351 14.45 -3.44 21.39
N VAL A 352 14.02 -2.26 21.85
CA VAL A 352 14.70 -1.55 22.93
C VAL A 352 14.52 -2.29 24.26
N ARG A 353 13.31 -2.74 24.57
CA ARG A 353 13.01 -3.54 25.78
C ARG A 353 13.80 -4.86 25.79
N ASP A 354 13.98 -5.49 24.65
CA ASP A 354 14.79 -6.70 24.46
C ASP A 354 16.32 -6.43 24.46
N GLY A 355 16.76 -5.16 24.53
CA GLY A 355 18.18 -4.76 24.51
C GLY A 355 18.88 -4.95 23.15
N LEU A 356 18.13 -5.10 22.07
CA LEU A 356 18.66 -5.29 20.72
C LEU A 356 19.11 -3.98 20.06
N ILE A 357 18.42 -2.88 20.35
CA ILE A 357 18.69 -1.54 19.80
C ILE A 357 18.63 -0.47 20.89
N SER A 358 19.22 0.71 20.64
CA SER A 358 19.11 1.85 21.54
C SER A 358 17.80 2.63 21.28
N LYS A 359 17.45 3.57 22.19
CA LYS A 359 16.31 4.48 22.01
C LYS A 359 16.48 5.35 20.77
N GLU A 360 17.69 5.85 20.52
CA GLU A 360 18.03 6.67 19.35
C GLU A 360 17.84 5.87 18.06
N GLU A 361 18.30 4.62 18.04
CA GLU A 361 18.13 3.73 16.90
C GLU A 361 16.64 3.43 16.64
N ALA A 362 15.85 3.24 17.70
CA ALA A 362 14.41 3.04 17.61
C ALA A 362 13.70 4.25 16.98
N LEU A 363 14.05 5.48 17.40
CA LEU A 363 13.51 6.72 16.85
C LEU A 363 13.85 6.88 15.36
N LEU A 364 15.07 6.52 14.94
CA LEU A 364 15.48 6.59 13.54
C LEU A 364 14.77 5.57 12.64
N ARG A 365 14.15 4.55 13.21
CA ARG A 365 13.42 3.50 12.48
C ARG A 365 11.94 3.80 12.28
N VAL A 366 11.39 4.72 13.05
CA VAL A 366 9.99 5.16 12.94
C VAL A 366 9.96 6.51 12.24
N GLU A 367 9.43 6.53 11.03
CA GLU A 367 9.33 7.75 10.24
C GLU A 367 8.19 8.64 10.75
N PRO A 368 8.33 9.98 10.77
CA PRO A 368 7.27 10.88 11.21
C PRO A 368 5.91 10.67 10.52
N PRO A 369 5.81 10.36 9.21
CA PRO A 369 4.54 10.04 8.59
C PRO A 369 3.83 8.83 9.19
N GLN A 370 4.58 7.83 9.71
CA GLN A 370 4.00 6.65 10.36
C GLN A 370 3.34 7.02 11.70
N VAL A 371 3.91 7.98 12.43
CA VAL A 371 3.29 8.50 13.64
C VAL A 371 1.95 9.16 13.33
N VAL A 372 1.88 9.95 12.26
CA VAL A 372 0.63 10.59 11.81
C VAL A 372 -0.42 9.56 11.41
N GLU A 373 0.01 8.47 10.75
CA GLU A 373 -0.88 7.38 10.34
C GLU A 373 -1.58 6.70 11.52
N LEU A 374 -0.89 6.55 12.66
CA LEU A 374 -1.46 5.96 13.87
C LEU A 374 -2.59 6.77 14.49
N LEU A 375 -2.70 8.03 14.09
CA LEU A 375 -3.77 8.92 14.49
C LEU A 375 -4.97 8.87 13.51
N MET A 376 -4.99 7.90 12.58
CA MET A 376 -6.05 7.77 11.58
C MET A 376 -7.31 7.05 12.08
N PRO A 377 -8.46 7.31 11.43
CA PRO A 377 -9.76 6.80 11.87
C PRO A 377 -9.88 5.27 11.90
N ARG A 378 -10.67 4.76 12.85
CA ARG A 378 -11.06 3.34 12.98
C ARG A 378 -12.56 3.21 13.23
N PHE A 379 -13.15 2.04 12.95
CA PHE A 379 -14.57 1.79 13.26
C PHE A 379 -14.77 1.57 14.75
N LEU A 380 -15.85 2.16 15.31
CA LEU A 380 -16.25 1.86 16.68
C LEU A 380 -16.79 0.43 16.79
N PRO A 381 -16.44 -0.32 17.86
CA PRO A 381 -16.95 -1.67 18.07
C PRO A 381 -18.47 -1.76 18.04
N ARG A 382 -19.18 -0.79 18.63
CA ARG A 382 -20.65 -0.73 18.63
C ARG A 382 -21.25 -0.64 17.22
N ASP A 383 -20.63 0.15 16.34
CA ASP A 383 -21.13 0.40 14.99
C ASP A 383 -20.85 -0.81 14.08
N LYS A 384 -19.72 -1.49 14.30
CA LYS A 384 -19.43 -2.79 13.67
C LYS A 384 -20.44 -3.86 14.10
N GLU A 385 -20.72 -3.98 15.39
CA GLU A 385 -21.69 -4.95 15.90
C GLU A 385 -23.10 -4.63 15.41
N ALA A 386 -23.49 -3.36 15.35
CA ALA A 386 -24.76 -2.96 14.75
C ALA A 386 -24.83 -3.36 13.26
N ALA A 387 -23.75 -3.16 12.50
CA ALA A 387 -23.67 -3.58 11.10
C ALA A 387 -23.75 -5.11 10.95
N LYS A 388 -23.11 -5.88 11.84
CA LYS A 388 -23.22 -7.35 11.87
C LYS A 388 -24.65 -7.81 12.14
N LYS A 389 -25.29 -7.24 13.16
CA LYS A 389 -26.69 -7.56 13.49
C LYS A 389 -27.67 -7.21 12.37
N ALA A 390 -27.37 -6.17 11.59
CA ALA A 390 -28.13 -5.77 10.40
C ALA A 390 -27.83 -6.65 9.16
N GLY A 391 -27.03 -7.71 9.27
CA GLY A 391 -26.65 -8.59 8.16
C GLY A 391 -25.80 -7.91 7.10
N ARG A 392 -25.01 -6.89 7.48
CA ARG A 392 -24.13 -6.13 6.60
C ARG A 392 -22.71 -6.65 6.54
N LEU A 393 -22.28 -7.54 7.45
CA LEU A 393 -21.05 -8.30 7.31
C LEU A 393 -21.23 -9.31 6.18
N LEU A 394 -20.52 -9.09 5.08
CA LEU A 394 -20.71 -9.83 3.83
C LEU A 394 -19.51 -10.70 3.45
N GLY A 395 -18.36 -10.46 4.06
CA GLY A 395 -17.17 -11.24 3.79
C GLY A 395 -16.10 -11.06 4.86
N LYS A 396 -15.13 -11.96 4.81
CA LYS A 396 -13.91 -11.87 5.61
C LYS A 396 -12.74 -12.32 4.73
N GLY A 397 -11.68 -11.54 4.75
CA GLY A 397 -10.42 -11.84 4.09
C GLY A 397 -9.27 -11.84 5.09
N VAL A 398 -8.06 -11.83 4.55
CA VAL A 398 -6.83 -11.67 5.33
C VAL A 398 -6.66 -10.19 5.66
N ASN A 399 -6.37 -9.90 6.92
CA ASN A 399 -6.03 -8.57 7.43
C ASN A 399 -4.63 -8.17 6.97
N ALA A 400 -4.53 -7.59 5.78
CA ALA A 400 -3.26 -7.32 5.12
C ALA A 400 -2.62 -6.00 5.56
N SER A 401 -3.41 -4.99 5.88
CA SER A 401 -2.97 -3.70 6.44
C SER A 401 -4.07 -3.14 7.34
N PRO A 402 -3.79 -2.77 8.60
CA PRO A 402 -4.79 -2.32 9.55
C PRO A 402 -5.40 -0.96 9.17
N GLY A 403 -6.42 -0.57 9.93
CA GLY A 403 -7.21 0.64 9.72
C GLY A 403 -8.56 0.35 9.11
N ALA A 404 -9.44 1.35 9.15
CA ALA A 404 -10.79 1.26 8.63
C ALA A 404 -10.97 2.19 7.43
N ALA A 405 -11.53 1.69 6.36
CA ALA A 405 -11.90 2.48 5.21
C ALA A 405 -13.35 2.21 4.80
N ALA A 406 -14.04 3.28 4.46
CA ALA A 406 -15.38 3.22 3.89
C ALA A 406 -15.46 4.18 2.70
N GLY A 407 -16.08 3.74 1.63
CA GLY A 407 -16.17 4.54 0.41
C GLY A 407 -16.88 3.82 -0.73
N VAL A 408 -16.85 4.43 -1.90
CA VAL A 408 -17.40 3.83 -3.11
C VAL A 408 -16.47 2.73 -3.64
N ALA A 409 -17.04 1.57 -3.94
CA ALA A 409 -16.30 0.49 -4.56
C ALA A 409 -16.00 0.81 -6.03
N VAL A 410 -14.74 0.76 -6.43
CA VAL A 410 -14.28 1.02 -7.80
C VAL A 410 -13.46 -0.18 -8.28
N LEU A 411 -13.81 -0.70 -9.46
CA LEU A 411 -13.20 -1.91 -10.01
C LEU A 411 -12.07 -1.59 -11.01
N ASP A 412 -11.87 -0.33 -11.34
CA ASP A 412 -10.90 0.14 -12.31
C ASP A 412 -9.90 1.10 -11.68
N SER A 413 -8.60 0.90 -11.93
CA SER A 413 -7.52 1.65 -11.28
C SER A 413 -7.36 3.06 -11.84
N ASP A 414 -7.60 3.29 -13.14
CA ASP A 414 -7.57 4.60 -13.76
C ASP A 414 -8.73 5.46 -13.25
N LEU A 415 -9.91 4.83 -13.08
CA LEU A 415 -11.06 5.48 -12.48
C LEU A 415 -10.84 5.78 -11.00
N ALA A 416 -10.20 4.89 -10.25
CA ALA A 416 -9.86 5.12 -8.84
C ALA A 416 -8.89 6.30 -8.68
N GLU A 417 -7.90 6.44 -9.56
CA GLU A 417 -7.03 7.61 -9.63
C GLU A 417 -7.83 8.87 -9.92
N THR A 418 -8.64 8.85 -10.98
CA THR A 418 -9.46 10.00 -11.40
C THR A 418 -10.37 10.51 -10.28
N LEU A 419 -11.09 9.60 -9.61
CA LEU A 419 -12.04 9.94 -8.54
C LEU A 419 -11.35 10.36 -7.24
N GLY A 420 -10.28 9.66 -6.86
CA GLY A 420 -9.57 9.90 -5.60
C GLY A 420 -8.64 11.12 -5.64
N SER A 421 -8.16 11.53 -6.82
CA SER A 421 -7.29 12.70 -6.99
C SER A 421 -8.03 14.00 -7.21
N ARG A 422 -9.28 13.95 -7.64
CA ARG A 422 -10.03 15.12 -8.05
C ARG A 422 -10.35 16.05 -6.87
N ARG A 423 -10.06 17.35 -7.07
CA ARG A 423 -10.39 18.42 -6.12
C ARG A 423 -11.48 19.29 -6.73
N PHE A 424 -12.56 19.50 -5.98
CA PHE A 424 -13.63 20.39 -6.40
C PHE A 424 -13.44 21.77 -5.78
N ARG A 425 -13.66 22.84 -6.55
CA ARG A 425 -13.72 24.19 -6.01
C ARG A 425 -15.03 24.36 -5.23
N ALA A 426 -15.05 25.23 -4.21
CA ALA A 426 -16.23 25.44 -3.37
C ALA A 426 -17.50 25.77 -4.17
N LYS A 427 -17.39 26.53 -5.25
CA LYS A 427 -18.50 26.85 -6.17
C LYS A 427 -18.99 25.62 -6.92
N GLU A 428 -18.08 24.81 -7.49
CA GLU A 428 -18.41 23.56 -8.21
C GLU A 428 -19.09 22.55 -7.29
N ALA A 429 -18.67 22.51 -6.03
CA ALA A 429 -19.28 21.66 -5.02
C ALA A 429 -20.70 22.15 -4.63
N ALA A 430 -20.92 23.45 -4.54
CA ALA A 430 -22.25 24.03 -4.25
C ALA A 430 -23.22 23.84 -5.43
N ASP A 431 -22.74 24.04 -6.66
CA ASP A 431 -23.52 23.80 -7.88
C ASP A 431 -23.88 22.32 -8.02
N LEU A 432 -22.96 21.43 -7.68
CA LEU A 432 -23.21 19.99 -7.64
C LEU A 432 -24.26 19.63 -6.58
N VAL A 433 -24.17 20.19 -5.37
CA VAL A 433 -25.14 20.00 -4.30
C VAL A 433 -26.53 20.42 -4.75
N SER A 434 -26.68 21.61 -5.36
CA SER A 434 -27.97 22.13 -5.85
C SER A 434 -28.55 21.25 -6.96
N SER A 435 -27.72 20.81 -7.91
CA SER A 435 -28.18 19.94 -9.00
C SER A 435 -28.61 18.56 -8.51
N ILE A 436 -27.98 18.07 -7.44
CA ILE A 436 -28.34 16.82 -6.78
C ILE A 436 -29.66 16.94 -6.02
N GLU A 437 -29.87 18.03 -5.28
CA GLU A 437 -31.13 18.29 -4.56
C GLU A 437 -32.30 18.37 -5.52
N GLU A 438 -32.16 19.07 -6.64
CA GLU A 438 -33.18 19.18 -7.69
C GLU A 438 -33.52 17.81 -8.32
N THR A 439 -32.50 16.99 -8.55
CA THR A 439 -32.67 15.66 -9.16
C THR A 439 -33.29 14.65 -8.18
N VAL A 440 -32.96 14.72 -6.91
CA VAL A 440 -33.52 13.85 -5.86
C VAL A 440 -34.97 14.18 -5.58
N ASP A 441 -35.36 15.43 -5.56
CA ASP A 441 -36.77 15.81 -5.38
C ASP A 441 -37.66 15.45 -6.57
N ALA A 442 -37.12 15.51 -7.78
CA ALA A 442 -37.84 15.16 -9.01
C ALA A 442 -38.01 13.62 -9.21
N SER A 443 -37.21 12.77 -8.56
CA SER A 443 -37.10 11.36 -8.91
C SER A 443 -37.25 10.36 -7.74
N LYS A 444 -37.88 10.74 -6.65
CA LYS A 444 -38.05 9.89 -5.43
C LYS A 444 -38.64 8.50 -5.70
N GLU A 445 -39.43 8.30 -6.74
CA GLU A 445 -40.01 7.02 -7.14
C GLU A 445 -39.19 6.26 -8.19
N GLU A 446 -38.53 6.93 -9.12
CA GLU A 446 -37.71 6.30 -10.18
C GLU A 446 -36.36 5.78 -9.68
N LEU A 447 -35.83 6.35 -8.62
CA LEU A 447 -34.52 5.98 -8.06
C LEU A 447 -34.50 4.63 -7.32
N ARG A 448 -35.64 4.09 -6.94
CA ARG A 448 -35.74 2.78 -6.25
C ARG A 448 -35.38 1.58 -7.12
N GLY A 449 -35.34 1.71 -8.44
CA GLY A 449 -35.06 0.63 -9.39
C GLY A 449 -33.80 0.81 -10.26
N ALA A 450 -33.11 1.94 -10.19
CA ALA A 450 -31.94 2.20 -11.05
C ALA A 450 -30.67 1.55 -10.51
N THR A 451 -29.98 0.76 -11.34
CA THR A 451 -28.64 0.26 -11.05
C THR A 451 -27.62 1.40 -11.06
N GLY A 452 -26.55 1.36 -10.22
CA GLY A 452 -25.52 2.39 -10.11
C GLY A 452 -24.97 2.87 -11.45
N HIS A 453 -24.90 1.99 -12.43
CA HIS A 453 -24.45 2.26 -13.80
C HIS A 453 -25.32 3.29 -14.57
N ALA A 454 -26.62 3.22 -14.45
CA ALA A 454 -27.54 4.17 -15.10
C ALA A 454 -27.41 5.59 -14.54
N TRP A 455 -27.07 5.72 -13.29
CA TRP A 455 -26.83 6.96 -12.59
C TRP A 455 -25.50 7.63 -13.00
N ILE A 456 -24.41 6.85 -13.02
CA ILE A 456 -23.09 7.29 -13.46
C ILE A 456 -23.13 7.82 -14.89
N SER A 457 -23.87 7.21 -15.77
CA SER A 457 -23.99 7.63 -17.17
C SER A 457 -24.85 8.88 -17.38
N ARG A 458 -25.80 9.20 -16.50
CA ARG A 458 -26.67 10.38 -16.60
C ARG A 458 -26.01 11.68 -16.15
N LEU A 459 -25.12 11.62 -15.18
CA LEU A 459 -24.49 12.78 -14.57
C LEU A 459 -23.03 12.99 -15.01
N GLY A 460 -22.48 12.05 -15.80
CA GLY A 460 -21.09 12.08 -16.25
C GLY A 460 -20.10 11.77 -15.14
N PRO A 461 -18.78 11.79 -15.41
CA PRO A 461 -17.75 11.43 -14.43
C PRO A 461 -17.68 12.36 -13.20
N GLU A 462 -18.48 13.41 -13.16
CA GLU A 462 -18.47 14.46 -12.12
C GLU A 462 -19.49 14.24 -11.01
N ALA A 463 -20.47 13.37 -11.19
CA ALA A 463 -21.62 13.24 -10.30
C ALA A 463 -21.67 11.88 -9.56
N PHE A 464 -20.57 11.52 -9.01
CA PHE A 464 -20.39 10.22 -8.36
C PHE A 464 -20.77 10.22 -6.89
N VAL A 465 -21.93 10.46 -6.54
CA VAL A 465 -22.41 10.09 -5.21
C VAL A 465 -23.88 9.87 -5.30
N ILE A 466 -24.44 8.77 -5.46
CA ILE A 466 -25.84 8.68 -5.08
C ILE A 466 -26.46 7.41 -5.64
N LYS A 467 -26.42 6.41 -4.84
CA LYS A 467 -27.53 5.45 -4.76
C LYS A 467 -28.15 5.60 -3.39
N THR A 468 -29.42 5.83 -3.40
CA THR A 468 -30.27 6.08 -2.27
C THR A 468 -30.15 5.08 -1.12
N SER A 469 -29.54 5.49 -0.01
CA SER A 469 -29.86 5.03 1.34
C SER A 469 -29.83 6.24 2.27
N GLU A 470 -30.64 6.23 3.32
CA GLU A 470 -30.71 7.31 4.32
C GLU A 470 -29.35 7.68 4.91
N GLN A 471 -28.41 6.72 4.96
CA GLN A 471 -27.04 6.95 5.42
C GLN A 471 -26.17 7.80 4.47
N ARG A 472 -26.43 7.81 3.18
CA ARG A 472 -25.75 8.69 2.21
C ARG A 472 -26.21 10.13 2.32
N TRP A 473 -27.45 10.36 2.68
CA TRP A 473 -27.96 11.69 3.01
C TRP A 473 -27.24 12.30 4.21
N VAL A 474 -26.85 11.53 5.17
CA VAL A 474 -26.11 12.01 6.34
C VAL A 474 -24.70 12.47 5.95
N GLU A 475 -23.98 11.74 5.13
CA GLU A 475 -22.67 12.20 4.62
C GLU A 475 -22.81 13.42 3.70
N PHE A 476 -23.84 13.47 2.90
CA PHE A 476 -24.12 14.63 2.04
C PHE A 476 -24.57 15.84 2.87
N ALA A 477 -25.40 15.67 3.89
CA ALA A 477 -25.76 16.70 4.84
C ALA A 477 -24.55 17.19 5.65
N GLN A 478 -23.70 16.28 6.12
CA GLN A 478 -22.44 16.61 6.80
C GLN A 478 -21.48 17.35 5.87
N PHE A 479 -21.41 16.98 4.60
CA PHE A 479 -20.66 17.70 3.57
C PHE A 479 -21.24 19.12 3.34
N LYS A 480 -22.57 19.24 3.27
CA LYS A 480 -23.28 20.54 3.14
C LYS A 480 -23.04 21.42 4.37
N GLU A 481 -23.11 20.88 5.57
CA GLU A 481 -22.79 21.58 6.82
C GLU A 481 -21.31 21.98 6.86
N ASN A 482 -20.39 21.12 6.46
CA ASN A 482 -18.95 21.41 6.38
C ASN A 482 -18.64 22.46 5.29
N LEU A 483 -19.37 22.45 4.17
CA LEU A 483 -19.28 23.46 3.12
C LEU A 483 -19.78 24.82 3.63
N ALA A 484 -20.87 24.84 4.39
CA ALA A 484 -21.44 26.04 4.99
C ALA A 484 -20.59 26.57 6.15
N ALA A 485 -19.98 25.69 6.96
CA ALA A 485 -19.16 26.04 8.11
C ALA A 485 -17.70 26.38 7.77
N GLY A 486 -17.13 25.74 6.73
CA GLY A 486 -15.71 25.85 6.36
C GLY A 486 -15.37 26.90 5.31
N SER A 487 -16.34 27.71 4.90
CA SER A 487 -16.28 28.47 3.65
C SER A 487 -15.35 29.70 3.63
N ARG A 488 -14.62 30.02 4.70
CA ARG A 488 -13.83 31.27 4.71
C ARG A 488 -12.31 31.10 4.65
N GLU A 489 -11.74 29.95 4.97
CA GLU A 489 -10.29 29.84 5.03
C GLU A 489 -9.62 28.77 4.13
N ARG A 490 -10.37 27.80 3.63
CA ARG A 490 -9.88 26.85 2.59
C ARG A 490 -11.02 26.44 1.69
N PRO A 491 -10.81 26.34 0.36
CA PRO A 491 -11.81 25.72 -0.50
C PRO A 491 -12.08 24.31 0.04
N ALA A 492 -13.36 23.99 0.28
CA ALA A 492 -13.73 22.65 0.73
C ALA A 492 -13.28 21.64 -0.32
N GLU A 493 -12.20 20.93 -0.02
CA GLU A 493 -11.68 19.85 -0.88
C GLU A 493 -12.58 18.63 -0.71
N LEU A 494 -13.55 18.45 -1.57
CA LEU A 494 -14.27 17.20 -1.66
C LEU A 494 -13.40 16.19 -2.40
N ARG A 495 -12.93 15.18 -1.68
CA ARG A 495 -12.33 13.98 -2.26
C ARG A 495 -13.27 12.83 -2.04
N LEU A 496 -13.63 12.13 -3.11
CA LEU A 496 -14.38 10.90 -2.97
C LEU A 496 -13.52 9.84 -2.26
N LYS A 497 -14.09 9.23 -1.24
CA LYS A 497 -13.47 8.10 -0.58
C LYS A 497 -13.69 6.87 -1.46
N VAL A 498 -12.62 6.36 -2.07
CA VAL A 498 -12.62 5.21 -2.97
C VAL A 498 -12.10 3.98 -2.23
N VAL A 499 -12.78 2.85 -2.36
CA VAL A 499 -12.27 1.52 -2.01
C VAL A 499 -11.99 0.78 -3.32
N LEU A 500 -10.72 0.61 -3.66
CA LEU A 500 -10.32 -0.12 -4.86
C LEU A 500 -10.65 -1.61 -4.65
N THR A 501 -11.56 -2.12 -5.47
CA THR A 501 -12.15 -3.47 -5.33
C THR A 501 -11.80 -4.31 -6.55
N ARG A 502 -10.92 -5.30 -6.40
CA ARG A 502 -10.38 -6.08 -7.50
C ARG A 502 -10.47 -7.58 -7.22
N SER A 503 -10.37 -8.44 -8.25
CA SER A 503 -10.10 -9.87 -8.05
C SER A 503 -8.71 -10.07 -7.42
N GLU A 504 -7.72 -9.38 -7.94
CA GLU A 504 -6.33 -9.29 -7.47
C GLU A 504 -5.74 -7.99 -8.00
N THR A 505 -4.65 -7.50 -7.42
CA THR A 505 -3.95 -6.33 -7.93
C THR A 505 -2.62 -6.72 -8.55
N SER A 506 -2.25 -5.99 -9.59
CA SER A 506 -0.96 -6.08 -10.27
C SER A 506 -0.14 -4.80 -10.06
N PRO A 507 1.15 -4.79 -10.43
CA PRO A 507 1.95 -3.57 -10.44
C PRO A 507 1.38 -2.44 -11.30
N GLU A 508 0.51 -2.75 -12.24
CA GLU A 508 -0.17 -1.79 -13.09
C GLU A 508 -1.28 -1.02 -12.36
N ASP A 509 -1.77 -1.54 -11.22
CA ASP A 509 -2.83 -0.92 -10.42
C ASP A 509 -2.32 0.11 -9.39
N VAL A 510 -1.00 0.32 -9.26
CA VAL A 510 -0.39 1.16 -8.20
C VAL A 510 -0.91 2.60 -8.23
N HIS A 511 -1.12 3.19 -9.40
CA HIS A 511 -1.64 4.55 -9.54
C HIS A 511 -3.04 4.70 -8.92
N GLY A 512 -3.95 3.75 -9.13
CA GLY A 512 -5.26 3.73 -8.50
C GLY A 512 -5.19 3.48 -6.99
N MET A 513 -4.26 2.61 -6.54
CA MET A 513 -4.04 2.35 -5.12
C MET A 513 -3.56 3.58 -4.35
N LEU A 514 -2.76 4.46 -4.97
CA LEU A 514 -2.26 5.70 -4.37
C LEU A 514 -3.38 6.69 -4.03
N HIS A 515 -4.48 6.64 -4.76
CA HIS A 515 -5.61 7.54 -4.60
C HIS A 515 -6.81 6.91 -3.87
N ALA A 516 -6.76 5.60 -3.61
CA ALA A 516 -7.75 4.90 -2.83
C ALA A 516 -7.64 5.19 -1.32
N LYS A 517 -8.73 5.02 -0.59
CA LYS A 517 -8.79 5.06 0.89
C LYS A 517 -8.71 3.67 1.51
N GLY A 518 -8.90 2.65 0.71
CA GLY A 518 -8.77 1.26 1.12
C GLY A 518 -8.73 0.33 -0.09
N ILE A 519 -8.25 -0.89 0.13
CA ILE A 519 -8.08 -1.90 -0.92
C ILE A 519 -8.75 -3.19 -0.50
N LEU A 520 -9.58 -3.72 -1.39
CA LEU A 520 -10.28 -4.99 -1.22
C LEU A 520 -9.99 -5.91 -2.40
N THR A 521 -9.48 -7.12 -2.14
CA THR A 521 -9.29 -8.12 -3.20
C THR A 521 -9.94 -9.46 -2.89
N ALA A 522 -10.41 -10.14 -3.95
CA ALA A 522 -10.98 -11.49 -3.85
C ALA A 522 -9.91 -12.55 -3.56
N ARG A 523 -8.70 -12.36 -4.09
CA ARG A 523 -7.57 -13.28 -3.99
C ARG A 523 -6.35 -12.61 -3.38
N GLY A 524 -5.41 -13.42 -2.92
CA GLY A 524 -4.13 -13.00 -2.36
C GLY A 524 -4.06 -13.21 -0.85
N GLY A 525 -2.84 -13.22 -0.34
CA GLY A 525 -2.52 -13.34 1.08
C GLY A 525 -1.78 -12.09 1.59
N ALA A 526 -1.28 -12.15 2.82
CA ALA A 526 -0.54 -11.04 3.45
C ALA A 526 0.74 -10.62 2.68
N THR A 527 1.24 -11.47 1.81
CA THR A 527 2.44 -11.24 0.99
C THR A 527 2.13 -10.86 -0.46
N ALA A 528 0.86 -10.88 -0.86
CA ALA A 528 0.42 -10.51 -2.20
C ALA A 528 0.73 -9.02 -2.51
N HIS A 529 0.76 -8.66 -3.79
CA HIS A 529 1.05 -7.31 -4.26
C HIS A 529 0.18 -6.24 -3.57
N ALA A 530 -1.15 -6.46 -3.49
CA ALA A 530 -2.07 -5.56 -2.79
C ALA A 530 -1.63 -5.27 -1.35
N SER A 531 -1.27 -6.32 -0.61
CA SER A 531 -0.87 -6.25 0.79
C SER A 531 0.44 -5.49 0.99
N VAL A 532 1.42 -5.76 0.14
CA VAL A 532 2.75 -5.12 0.22
C VAL A 532 2.66 -3.63 -0.07
N VAL A 533 1.93 -3.27 -1.14
CA VAL A 533 1.76 -1.86 -1.53
C VAL A 533 0.89 -1.12 -0.51
N ALA A 534 -0.24 -1.71 -0.07
CA ALA A 534 -1.11 -1.08 0.93
C ALA A 534 -0.37 -0.77 2.23
N ARG A 535 0.44 -1.71 2.76
CA ARG A 535 1.29 -1.45 3.92
C ARG A 535 2.32 -0.35 3.67
N GLY A 536 2.89 -0.30 2.48
CA GLY A 536 3.82 0.76 2.11
C GLY A 536 3.16 2.15 2.02
N LEU A 537 1.86 2.20 1.77
CA LEU A 537 1.06 3.43 1.66
C LEU A 537 0.27 3.77 2.93
N GLY A 538 0.26 2.89 3.95
CA GLY A 538 -0.56 3.07 5.15
C GLY A 538 -2.07 2.95 4.88
N LEU A 539 -2.48 2.23 3.84
CA LEU A 539 -3.88 2.08 3.48
C LEU A 539 -4.49 0.83 4.12
N PRO A 540 -5.71 0.92 4.67
CA PRO A 540 -6.49 -0.25 5.05
C PRO A 540 -6.62 -1.23 3.90
N CYS A 541 -6.30 -2.51 4.14
CA CYS A 541 -6.32 -3.52 3.09
C CYS A 541 -6.86 -4.86 3.58
N VAL A 542 -7.82 -5.39 2.84
CA VAL A 542 -8.36 -6.74 3.02
C VAL A 542 -8.15 -7.51 1.71
N VAL A 543 -7.44 -8.63 1.78
CA VAL A 543 -7.16 -9.49 0.62
C VAL A 543 -7.70 -10.91 0.83
N GLY A 544 -7.81 -11.69 -0.26
CA GLY A 544 -8.30 -13.06 -0.15
C GLY A 544 -9.74 -13.16 0.36
N CYS A 545 -10.58 -12.17 0.08
CA CYS A 545 -11.98 -12.22 0.41
C CYS A 545 -12.75 -13.09 -0.61
N GLU A 546 -12.82 -14.38 -0.38
CA GLU A 546 -13.45 -15.36 -1.30
C GLU A 546 -14.95 -15.08 -1.57
N ALA A 547 -15.59 -14.32 -0.67
CA ALA A 547 -16.97 -13.86 -0.84
C ALA A 547 -17.12 -12.81 -1.95
N LEU A 548 -16.03 -12.18 -2.39
CA LEU A 548 -15.99 -11.19 -3.46
C LEU A 548 -15.80 -11.87 -4.82
N LYS A 549 -16.67 -11.57 -5.79
CA LYS A 549 -16.52 -11.97 -7.19
C LYS A 549 -16.77 -10.75 -8.07
N THR A 550 -15.80 -10.36 -8.87
CA THR A 550 -15.84 -9.17 -9.74
C THR A 550 -16.20 -9.53 -11.17
N ASN A 551 -17.00 -8.69 -11.81
CA ASN A 551 -17.27 -8.73 -13.24
C ASN A 551 -16.89 -7.37 -13.85
N TYR A 552 -15.76 -7.31 -14.52
CA TYR A 552 -15.21 -6.08 -15.08
C TYR A 552 -15.97 -5.59 -16.32
N GLU A 553 -16.54 -6.50 -17.11
CA GLU A 553 -17.28 -6.14 -18.33
C GLU A 553 -18.52 -5.31 -18.02
N ASN A 554 -19.24 -5.67 -16.96
CA ASN A 554 -20.47 -5.00 -16.56
C ASN A 554 -20.26 -4.01 -15.39
N ALA A 555 -19.01 -3.82 -14.94
CA ALA A 555 -18.66 -3.02 -13.78
C ALA A 555 -19.50 -3.36 -12.52
N THR A 556 -19.69 -4.67 -12.25
CA THR A 556 -20.46 -5.21 -11.11
C THR A 556 -19.62 -6.17 -10.30
N PHE A 557 -20.05 -6.43 -9.07
CA PHE A 557 -19.45 -7.46 -8.24
C PHE A 557 -20.52 -8.09 -7.31
N THR A 558 -20.22 -9.28 -6.82
CA THR A 558 -21.00 -9.89 -5.73
C THR A 558 -20.14 -9.98 -4.48
N LEU A 559 -20.73 -9.72 -3.34
CA LEU A 559 -20.09 -9.84 -2.03
C LEU A 559 -21.02 -10.54 -1.07
N GLY A 560 -20.62 -11.69 -0.54
CA GLY A 560 -21.46 -12.52 0.31
C GLY A 560 -22.79 -12.94 -0.34
N GLY A 561 -22.77 -13.18 -1.65
CA GLY A 561 -23.96 -13.53 -2.44
C GLY A 561 -24.90 -12.36 -2.78
N LYS A 562 -24.62 -11.13 -2.30
CA LYS A 562 -25.39 -9.93 -2.67
C LYS A 562 -24.73 -9.25 -3.87
N ALA A 563 -25.56 -8.74 -4.80
CA ALA A 563 -25.09 -8.02 -5.99
C ALA A 563 -24.85 -6.55 -5.67
N PHE A 564 -23.75 -6.02 -6.21
CA PHE A 564 -23.31 -4.63 -6.13
C PHE A 564 -22.88 -4.14 -7.52
N ALA A 565 -22.92 -2.85 -7.72
CA ALA A 565 -22.34 -2.19 -8.87
C ALA A 565 -21.17 -1.31 -8.48
N GLN A 566 -20.28 -1.00 -9.41
CA GLN A 566 -19.29 0.05 -9.24
C GLN A 566 -19.99 1.34 -8.78
N GLY A 567 -19.44 2.01 -7.76
CA GLY A 567 -20.07 3.16 -7.11
C GLY A 567 -20.92 2.82 -5.88
N ASP A 568 -21.20 1.55 -5.58
CA ASP A 568 -21.85 1.16 -4.34
C ASP A 568 -20.90 1.28 -3.14
N LEU A 569 -21.46 1.55 -1.94
CA LEU A 569 -20.69 1.73 -0.72
C LEU A 569 -20.25 0.40 -0.13
N VAL A 570 -18.99 0.36 0.24
CA VAL A 570 -18.40 -0.72 1.01
C VAL A 570 -17.56 -0.16 2.15
N SER A 571 -17.48 -0.91 3.24
CA SER A 571 -16.59 -0.62 4.37
C SER A 571 -15.71 -1.82 4.63
N ILE A 572 -14.42 -1.58 4.81
CA ILE A 572 -13.42 -2.60 5.10
C ILE A 572 -12.70 -2.31 6.40
N ASP A 573 -12.48 -3.33 7.19
CA ASP A 573 -11.67 -3.27 8.40
C ASP A 573 -10.41 -4.10 8.18
N GLY A 574 -9.32 -3.43 7.86
CA GLY A 574 -8.03 -4.05 7.62
C GLY A 574 -7.40 -4.67 8.87
N ALA A 575 -7.84 -4.30 10.08
CA ALA A 575 -7.36 -4.91 11.31
C ALA A 575 -7.96 -6.29 11.56
N THR A 576 -9.23 -6.50 11.17
CA THR A 576 -9.95 -7.77 11.39
C THR A 576 -10.20 -8.58 10.13
N GLY A 577 -9.96 -8.00 8.95
CA GLY A 577 -10.27 -8.60 7.65
C GLY A 577 -11.76 -8.60 7.30
N GLU A 578 -12.60 -7.92 8.07
CA GLU A 578 -14.06 -7.90 7.86
C GLU A 578 -14.46 -6.92 6.76
N VAL A 579 -15.42 -7.33 5.92
CA VAL A 579 -15.93 -6.55 4.79
C VAL A 579 -17.44 -6.39 4.92
N PHE A 580 -17.90 -5.15 4.86
CA PHE A 580 -19.29 -4.79 5.08
C PHE A 580 -19.88 -4.09 3.84
N GLY A 581 -21.15 -4.37 3.56
CA GLY A 581 -21.94 -3.58 2.61
C GLY A 581 -22.41 -2.28 3.25
N GLY A 582 -22.30 -1.16 2.50
CA GLY A 582 -22.66 0.16 2.97
C GLY A 582 -21.62 0.81 3.87
N LEU A 583 -21.93 2.01 4.38
CA LEU A 583 -21.02 2.85 5.15
C LEU A 583 -21.06 2.49 6.65
N ILE A 584 -19.90 2.39 7.28
CA ILE A 584 -19.71 2.40 8.74
C ILE A 584 -18.91 3.65 9.10
N ALA A 585 -19.39 4.43 10.07
CA ALA A 585 -18.69 5.61 10.54
C ALA A 585 -17.36 5.22 11.20
N SER A 586 -16.29 5.92 10.84
CA SER A 586 -14.98 5.76 11.45
C SER A 586 -14.74 6.85 12.51
N VAL A 587 -13.97 6.52 13.52
CA VAL A 587 -13.54 7.45 14.57
C VAL A 587 -12.03 7.52 14.62
N GLU A 588 -11.52 8.66 15.05
CA GLU A 588 -10.09 8.84 15.26
C GLU A 588 -9.60 8.05 16.48
N PRO A 589 -8.36 7.54 16.47
CA PRO A 589 -7.78 6.82 17.60
C PRO A 589 -7.61 7.72 18.81
N ASP A 590 -7.69 7.11 19.99
CA ASP A 590 -7.46 7.76 21.28
C ASP A 590 -5.97 7.66 21.63
N PHE A 591 -5.26 8.77 21.45
CA PHE A 591 -3.82 8.85 21.68
C PHE A 591 -3.38 8.41 23.09
N GLU A 592 -4.20 8.65 24.12
CA GLU A 592 -3.86 8.30 25.51
C GLU A 592 -3.83 6.78 25.75
N LYS A 593 -4.43 6.00 24.86
CA LYS A 593 -4.47 4.53 24.93
C LYS A 593 -3.41 3.83 24.09
N GLU A 594 -2.66 4.57 23.30
CA GLU A 594 -1.61 4.02 22.43
C GLU A 594 -0.26 3.99 23.16
N GLU A 595 -0.04 2.96 24.02
CA GLU A 595 1.12 2.87 24.93
C GLU A 595 2.47 2.94 24.20
N GLU A 596 2.64 2.17 23.13
CA GLU A 596 3.90 2.13 22.38
C GLU A 596 4.20 3.46 21.69
N LEU A 597 3.17 4.14 21.16
CA LEU A 597 3.31 5.45 20.54
C LEU A 597 3.70 6.49 21.60
N SER A 598 3.04 6.48 22.73
CA SER A 598 3.38 7.37 23.88
C SER A 598 4.80 7.15 24.37
N THR A 599 5.26 5.89 24.41
CA THR A 599 6.62 5.52 24.82
C THR A 599 7.67 6.10 23.86
N ILE A 600 7.48 5.94 22.54
CA ILE A 600 8.46 6.41 21.55
C ILE A 600 8.52 7.93 21.50
N LEU A 601 7.38 8.62 21.68
CA LEU A 601 7.33 10.07 21.74
C LEU A 601 7.99 10.60 23.01
N ALA A 602 7.84 9.91 24.16
CA ALA A 602 8.56 10.25 25.38
C ALA A 602 10.08 10.13 25.22
N TRP A 603 10.57 9.10 24.51
CA TRP A 603 11.99 8.99 24.18
C TRP A 603 12.46 10.11 23.24
N ALA A 604 11.61 10.51 22.29
CA ALA A 604 11.92 11.64 21.42
C ALA A 604 12.08 12.95 22.22
N ASP A 605 11.15 13.22 23.15
CA ASP A 605 11.23 14.39 24.04
C ASP A 605 12.51 14.35 24.93
N GLU A 606 12.84 13.18 25.48
CA GLU A 606 14.04 12.98 26.30
C GLU A 606 15.34 13.29 25.53
N ILE A 607 15.44 12.77 24.30
CA ILE A 607 16.65 12.89 23.46
C ILE A 607 16.75 14.29 22.84
N ALA A 608 15.61 14.89 22.47
CA ALA A 608 15.58 16.23 21.89
C ALA A 608 15.82 17.36 22.90
N ALA A 609 15.72 17.10 24.20
CA ALA A 609 15.88 18.14 25.24
C ALA A 609 17.20 18.94 25.09
N PRO A 610 17.19 20.27 25.19
CA PRO A 610 16.08 21.13 25.66
C PRO A 610 15.11 21.59 24.56
N PHE A 611 15.22 21.08 23.32
CA PHE A 611 14.31 21.43 22.24
C PHE A 611 12.90 20.90 22.51
N MET A 612 11.90 21.77 22.44
CA MET A 612 10.51 21.45 22.77
C MET A 612 9.57 21.95 21.66
N VAL A 613 8.46 21.25 21.47
CA VAL A 613 7.40 21.66 20.55
C VAL A 613 6.37 22.52 21.30
N TRP A 614 6.09 23.71 20.77
CA TRP A 614 5.02 24.59 21.21
C TRP A 614 3.97 24.67 20.11
N ALA A 615 2.70 24.58 20.49
CA ALA A 615 1.59 24.59 19.57
C ALA A 615 0.98 26.00 19.42
N ASN A 616 0.21 26.21 18.34
CA ASN A 616 -0.70 27.32 18.25
C ASN A 616 -2.06 26.91 18.83
N ALA A 617 -2.64 27.73 19.70
CA ALA A 617 -3.97 27.49 20.24
C ALA A 617 -4.64 28.81 20.59
N ASP A 618 -5.82 29.05 20.06
CA ASP A 618 -6.57 30.30 20.20
C ASP A 618 -7.79 30.10 21.13
N TYR A 619 -8.16 28.86 21.45
CA TYR A 619 -9.28 28.48 22.31
C TYR A 619 -8.88 27.47 23.38
N PRO A 620 -9.63 27.40 24.51
CA PRO A 620 -9.38 26.41 25.57
C PRO A 620 -9.40 24.96 25.09
N ARG A 621 -10.22 24.63 24.10
CA ARG A 621 -10.31 23.32 23.46
C ARG A 621 -9.00 22.97 22.77
N ASP A 622 -8.46 23.88 21.98
CA ASP A 622 -7.26 23.69 21.20
C ASP A 622 -6.02 23.55 22.11
N ALA A 623 -5.99 24.34 23.20
CA ALA A 623 -4.95 24.24 24.22
C ALA A 623 -4.96 22.88 24.93
N ARG A 624 -6.14 22.32 25.27
CA ARG A 624 -6.27 20.97 25.83
C ARG A 624 -5.74 19.92 24.83
N ASN A 625 -6.17 20.00 23.59
CA ASN A 625 -5.71 19.08 22.54
C ASN A 625 -4.19 19.17 22.36
N ALA A 626 -3.64 20.39 22.26
CA ALA A 626 -2.20 20.60 22.16
C ALA A 626 -1.43 19.93 23.31
N ARG A 627 -1.91 20.09 24.55
CA ARG A 627 -1.30 19.45 25.72
C ARG A 627 -1.40 17.93 25.68
N THR A 628 -2.55 17.38 25.29
CA THR A 628 -2.75 15.93 25.11
C THR A 628 -1.79 15.35 24.08
N TYR A 629 -1.53 16.08 22.99
CA TYR A 629 -0.54 15.68 21.98
C TYR A 629 0.93 15.99 22.34
N GLY A 630 1.21 16.42 23.59
CA GLY A 630 2.55 16.57 24.10
C GLY A 630 3.19 17.95 23.94
N ALA A 631 2.44 18.98 23.51
CA ALA A 631 2.97 20.35 23.44
C ALA A 631 3.43 20.84 24.80
N ARG A 632 4.62 21.44 24.85
CA ARG A 632 5.26 21.98 26.08
C ARG A 632 5.05 23.47 26.25
N GLY A 633 4.13 24.05 25.50
CA GLY A 633 3.72 25.45 25.57
C GLY A 633 2.80 25.84 24.43
N ILE A 634 2.19 27.01 24.55
CA ILE A 634 1.51 27.68 23.44
C ILE A 634 2.45 28.74 22.90
N GLY A 635 2.94 28.54 21.67
CA GLY A 635 3.87 29.43 20.99
C GLY A 635 3.19 30.65 20.39
N LEU A 636 1.89 30.53 20.10
CA LEU A 636 1.09 31.64 19.61
C LEU A 636 -0.40 31.41 19.94
N CYS A 637 -0.95 32.35 20.73
CA CYS A 637 -2.39 32.52 20.89
C CYS A 637 -2.77 33.84 20.20
N ARG A 638 -3.58 33.77 19.16
CA ARG A 638 -4.01 34.90 18.36
C ARG A 638 -5.34 35.41 18.91
N THR A 639 -5.31 36.54 19.57
CA THR A 639 -6.50 37.07 20.24
C THR A 639 -7.60 37.51 19.27
N GLU A 640 -7.26 37.89 18.04
CA GLU A 640 -8.20 38.20 16.98
C GLU A 640 -9.05 37.00 16.58
N HIS A 641 -8.50 35.79 16.61
CA HIS A 641 -9.22 34.55 16.26
C HIS A 641 -10.31 34.22 17.29
N MET A 642 -10.18 34.65 18.56
CA MET A 642 -11.20 34.47 19.57
C MET A 642 -12.52 35.13 19.22
N PHE A 643 -12.52 36.05 18.26
CA PHE A 643 -13.68 36.85 17.86
C PHE A 643 -14.38 36.38 16.57
N PHE A 644 -13.88 35.34 15.88
CA PHE A 644 -14.47 34.84 14.66
C PHE A 644 -15.71 33.95 14.87
N GLU A 645 -16.06 33.61 16.11
CA GLU A 645 -17.29 32.87 16.36
C GLU A 645 -18.53 33.67 15.99
N THR A 646 -19.53 33.00 15.42
CA THR A 646 -20.73 33.61 14.84
C THR A 646 -21.45 34.59 15.76
N GLU A 647 -21.47 34.29 17.06
CA GLU A 647 -22.11 35.14 18.11
C GLU A 647 -21.25 36.32 18.56
N ARG A 648 -19.93 36.28 18.32
CA ARG A 648 -18.99 37.32 18.72
C ARG A 648 -18.73 38.34 17.61
N LEU A 649 -18.77 37.91 16.35
CA LEU A 649 -18.47 38.73 15.18
C LEU A 649 -19.31 40.00 15.07
N PRO A 650 -20.66 40.02 15.34
CA PRO A 650 -21.47 41.25 15.33
C PRO A 650 -21.01 42.25 16.37
N ILE A 651 -20.48 41.79 17.52
CA ILE A 651 -19.99 42.67 18.60
C ILE A 651 -18.69 43.35 18.17
N VAL A 652 -17.83 42.62 17.47
CA VAL A 652 -16.59 43.16 16.88
C VAL A 652 -16.89 44.18 15.81
N HIS A 653 -17.88 43.91 14.95
CA HIS A 653 -18.36 44.89 13.95
C HIS A 653 -18.83 46.16 14.61
N GLU A 654 -19.66 46.08 15.67
CA GLU A 654 -20.12 47.24 16.44
C GLU A 654 -18.97 48.04 17.04
N MET A 655 -17.98 47.35 17.63
CA MET A 655 -16.77 47.97 18.16
C MET A 655 -16.01 48.72 17.05
N ILE A 656 -15.76 48.09 15.90
CA ILE A 656 -15.00 48.69 14.80
C ILE A 656 -15.76 49.92 14.20
N LEU A 657 -17.06 49.75 13.91
CA LEU A 657 -17.87 50.81 13.29
C LEU A 657 -18.08 52.00 14.20
N SER A 658 -18.19 51.76 15.51
CA SER A 658 -18.37 52.87 16.48
C SER A 658 -17.07 53.56 16.88
N ALA A 659 -15.90 52.92 16.70
CA ALA A 659 -14.60 53.35 17.19
C ALA A 659 -14.20 54.77 16.71
N VAL A 660 -14.46 55.11 15.43
CA VAL A 660 -14.09 56.41 14.87
C VAL A 660 -14.97 57.53 15.42
N ALA A 661 -16.28 57.29 15.50
CA ALA A 661 -17.24 58.27 16.06
C ALA A 661 -17.10 58.42 17.59
N ALA A 662 -16.62 57.39 18.26
CA ALA A 662 -16.35 57.34 19.72
C ALA A 662 -15.17 58.22 20.18
N ARG A 663 -14.39 58.82 19.27
CA ARG A 663 -13.29 59.74 19.60
C ARG A 663 -13.79 61.01 20.35
N GLY A 664 -15.05 61.40 20.14
CA GLY A 664 -15.73 62.41 20.95
C GLY A 664 -16.40 61.77 22.16
N LYS A 665 -15.76 61.76 23.29
CA LYS A 665 -16.05 60.96 24.51
C LYS A 665 -17.45 61.13 25.17
N GLU A 666 -18.36 61.91 24.62
CA GLU A 666 -19.70 62.15 25.16
C GLU A 666 -20.81 61.83 24.16
N THR A 667 -20.57 60.94 23.22
CA THR A 667 -21.51 60.58 22.17
C THR A 667 -22.17 59.22 22.42
N GLU A 668 -23.36 58.99 21.84
CA GLU A 668 -24.03 57.70 21.83
C GLU A 668 -23.12 56.58 21.21
N ALA A 669 -22.29 56.96 20.24
CA ALA A 669 -21.30 56.07 19.64
C ALA A 669 -20.24 55.62 20.67
N PHE A 670 -19.82 56.50 21.61
CA PHE A 670 -18.91 56.14 22.68
C PHE A 670 -19.53 55.14 23.64
N ALA A 671 -20.81 55.32 23.98
CA ALA A 671 -21.52 54.34 24.83
C ALA A 671 -21.63 52.96 24.15
N ARG A 672 -21.96 52.89 22.85
CA ARG A 672 -22.01 51.63 22.08
C ARG A 672 -20.63 50.97 22.00
N TYR A 673 -19.57 51.76 21.77
CA TYR A 673 -18.20 51.27 21.76
C TYR A 673 -17.80 50.63 23.08
N LEU A 674 -18.08 51.29 24.22
CA LEU A 674 -17.76 50.75 25.55
C LEU A 674 -18.60 49.49 25.88
N ALA A 675 -19.86 49.45 25.45
CA ALA A 675 -20.72 48.29 25.64
C ALA A 675 -20.22 47.07 24.83
N ALA A 676 -19.75 47.31 23.62
CA ALA A 676 -19.13 46.26 22.79
C ALA A 676 -17.83 45.75 23.42
N LEU A 677 -16.95 46.66 23.90
CA LEU A 677 -15.70 46.28 24.56
C LEU A 677 -15.96 45.44 25.82
N ALA A 678 -16.92 45.83 26.67
CA ALA A 678 -17.25 45.09 27.88
C ALA A 678 -17.71 43.66 27.61
N LYS A 679 -18.45 43.44 26.52
CA LYS A 679 -18.84 42.08 26.07
C LYS A 679 -17.64 41.30 25.59
N LEU A 680 -16.77 41.90 24.77
CA LEU A 680 -15.55 41.22 24.25
C LEU A 680 -14.57 40.88 25.36
N GLU A 681 -14.41 41.78 26.37
CA GLU A 681 -13.61 41.52 27.57
C GLU A 681 -14.09 40.28 28.32
N ALA A 682 -15.39 40.12 28.49
CA ALA A 682 -15.96 38.95 29.17
C ALA A 682 -15.65 37.64 28.41
N PHE A 683 -15.74 37.64 27.09
CA PHE A 683 -15.37 36.46 26.27
C PHE A 683 -13.87 36.15 26.37
N GLN A 684 -13.01 37.16 26.17
CA GLN A 684 -11.54 36.95 26.27
C GLN A 684 -11.12 36.45 27.63
N LYS A 685 -11.68 37.00 28.70
CA LYS A 685 -11.40 36.56 30.08
C LYS A 685 -11.71 35.08 30.26
N SER A 686 -12.88 34.65 29.80
CA SER A 686 -13.28 33.22 29.85
C SER A 686 -12.34 32.32 29.04
N ASP A 687 -11.97 32.75 27.84
CA ASP A 687 -11.07 32.01 26.96
C ASP A 687 -9.66 31.88 27.57
N PHE A 688 -9.09 32.99 28.08
CA PHE A 688 -7.78 32.97 28.72
C PHE A 688 -7.78 32.13 29.99
N GLU A 689 -8.80 32.24 30.86
CA GLU A 689 -8.90 31.37 32.04
C GLU A 689 -8.93 29.89 31.61
N GLY A 690 -9.64 29.55 30.57
CA GLY A 690 -9.71 28.20 30.05
C GLY A 690 -8.36 27.73 29.45
N ILE A 691 -7.67 28.59 28.70
CA ILE A 691 -6.34 28.31 28.14
C ILE A 691 -5.31 28.12 29.25
N PHE A 692 -5.27 29.03 30.26
CA PHE A 692 -4.32 28.95 31.35
C PHE A 692 -4.55 27.70 32.22
N ARG A 693 -5.81 27.31 32.44
CA ARG A 693 -6.12 26.03 33.13
C ARG A 693 -5.62 24.84 32.31
N ALA A 694 -5.87 24.83 31.01
CA ALA A 694 -5.41 23.74 30.16
C ALA A 694 -3.88 23.63 30.15
N MET A 695 -3.18 24.76 30.17
CA MET A 695 -1.72 24.86 30.13
C MET A 695 -1.05 25.09 31.49
N ALA A 696 -1.73 24.77 32.58
CA ALA A 696 -1.16 24.98 33.95
C ALA A 696 0.26 24.43 34.06
N GLY A 697 1.22 25.30 34.47
CA GLY A 697 2.64 24.99 34.59
C GLY A 697 3.45 25.06 33.30
N LEU A 698 2.82 25.40 32.17
CA LEU A 698 3.46 25.55 30.85
C LEU A 698 3.30 26.99 30.33
N PRO A 699 4.28 27.50 29.52
CA PRO A 699 4.24 28.86 29.00
C PRO A 699 3.16 29.01 27.91
N VAL A 700 2.56 30.23 27.88
CA VAL A 700 1.60 30.64 26.84
C VAL A 700 2.01 32.00 26.30
N VAL A 701 2.33 32.09 25.00
CA VAL A 701 2.62 33.35 24.33
C VAL A 701 1.36 33.86 23.68
N ILE A 702 0.97 35.07 24.06
CA ILE A 702 -0.26 35.74 23.59
C ILE A 702 0.13 36.88 22.65
N ARG A 703 -0.39 36.89 21.44
CA ARG A 703 -0.34 38.06 20.57
C ARG A 703 -1.47 39.00 20.93
N LEU A 704 -1.13 40.24 21.24
CA LEU A 704 -2.14 41.29 21.40
C LEU A 704 -2.85 41.49 20.04
N ILE A 705 -4.08 41.99 20.08
CA ILE A 705 -4.95 42.15 18.93
C ILE A 705 -4.21 42.81 17.75
N ASP A 706 -4.17 42.10 16.64
CA ASP A 706 -3.71 42.57 15.34
C ASP A 706 -4.80 42.28 14.31
N PRO A 707 -5.89 43.10 14.28
CA PRO A 707 -7.01 42.79 13.41
C PRO A 707 -6.71 43.25 11.98
N PRO A 708 -6.50 42.32 11.04
CA PRO A 708 -6.59 42.67 9.63
C PRO A 708 -8.07 43.01 9.34
N LEU A 709 -8.35 44.31 9.14
CA LEU A 709 -9.74 44.81 8.97
C LEU A 709 -10.52 44.05 7.89
N HIS A 710 -9.83 43.58 6.86
CA HIS A 710 -10.44 42.82 5.77
C HIS A 710 -10.93 41.40 6.20
N GLU A 711 -10.46 40.86 7.29
CA GLU A 711 -10.96 39.58 7.84
C GLU A 711 -12.24 39.75 8.67
N PHE A 712 -12.46 40.95 9.23
CA PHE A 712 -13.63 41.28 10.05
C PHE A 712 -14.76 41.96 9.26
N LEU A 713 -14.48 42.49 8.08
CA LEU A 713 -15.49 43.14 7.24
C LEU A 713 -16.13 42.14 6.28
N PRO A 714 -17.43 42.32 5.97
CA PRO A 714 -18.09 41.54 4.92
C PRO A 714 -17.35 41.71 3.59
N LYS A 715 -17.28 40.66 2.80
CA LYS A 715 -16.67 40.72 1.47
C LYS A 715 -17.45 41.67 0.57
N HIS A 716 -16.72 42.51 -0.15
CA HIS A 716 -17.33 43.46 -1.10
C HIS A 716 -18.24 42.76 -2.11
N GLU A 717 -17.85 41.58 -2.58
CA GLU A 717 -18.60 40.77 -3.52
C GLU A 717 -19.95 40.31 -2.95
N ASP A 718 -19.96 39.86 -1.68
CA ASP A 718 -21.20 39.43 -1.00
C ASP A 718 -22.16 40.60 -0.80
N LEU A 719 -21.65 41.77 -0.38
CA LEU A 719 -22.43 42.97 -0.25
C LEU A 719 -22.97 43.46 -1.60
N LEU A 720 -22.18 43.32 -2.68
CA LEU A 720 -22.63 43.71 -4.03
C LEU A 720 -23.74 42.78 -4.53
N VAL A 721 -23.68 41.49 -4.24
CA VAL A 721 -24.74 40.53 -4.56
C VAL A 721 -26.00 40.84 -3.77
N GLU A 722 -25.91 41.10 -2.47
CA GLU A 722 -27.02 41.43 -1.60
C GLU A 722 -27.68 42.75 -2.05
N LEU A 723 -26.88 43.78 -2.30
CA LEU A 723 -27.35 45.07 -2.82
C LEU A 723 -28.08 44.90 -4.18
N THR A 724 -27.53 44.09 -5.06
CA THR A 724 -28.15 43.81 -6.36
C THR A 724 -29.49 43.10 -6.21
N GLN A 725 -29.57 42.12 -5.31
CA GLN A 725 -30.81 41.40 -5.00
C GLN A 725 -31.88 42.34 -4.38
N LEU A 726 -31.47 43.18 -3.43
CA LEU A 726 -32.37 44.20 -2.83
C LEU A 726 -32.92 45.16 -3.87
N ARG A 727 -32.08 45.64 -4.78
CA ARG A 727 -32.51 46.51 -5.89
C ARG A 727 -33.47 45.83 -6.84
N LEU A 728 -33.22 44.60 -7.21
CA LEU A 728 -34.06 43.81 -8.12
C LEU A 728 -35.41 43.44 -7.50
N LYS A 729 -35.45 43.18 -6.19
CA LYS A 729 -36.68 42.79 -5.46
C LYS A 729 -37.48 44.00 -4.95
N GLY A 730 -37.06 45.25 -5.21
CA GLY A 730 -37.73 46.44 -4.70
C GLY A 730 -37.64 46.60 -3.19
N GLY A 731 -36.48 46.26 -2.60
CA GLY A 731 -36.25 46.33 -1.16
C GLY A 731 -36.29 47.74 -0.56
N ASP A 732 -36.28 47.81 0.79
CA ASP A 732 -36.32 49.09 1.54
C ASP A 732 -35.22 50.04 1.06
N PRO A 733 -35.58 51.28 0.65
CA PRO A 733 -34.59 52.27 0.24
C PRO A 733 -33.49 52.56 1.26
N LYS A 734 -33.78 52.40 2.57
CA LYS A 734 -32.80 52.58 3.65
C LYS A 734 -31.81 51.39 3.74
N ALA A 735 -32.22 50.18 3.36
CA ALA A 735 -31.35 49.04 3.29
C ALA A 735 -30.47 49.04 2.02
N ILE A 736 -30.92 49.73 0.96
CA ILE A 736 -30.19 49.92 -0.30
C ILE A 736 -29.17 51.06 -0.20
N ALA A 737 -29.44 52.10 0.57
CA ALA A 737 -28.54 53.22 0.84
C ALA A 737 -27.44 52.84 1.82
#